data_aaeb341c46a54630a97eec114ce922b6
#
_entry.id   aaeb341c46a54630a97eec114ce922b6
#
_cell.length_a   1.000
_cell.length_b   1.000
_cell.length_c   1.000
_cell.angle_alpha   90.00
_cell.angle_beta   90.00
_cell.angle_gamma   90.00
#
_symmetry.space_group_name_H-M   'P 1'
#
loop_
_entity.id
_entity.type
_entity.pdbx_description
1 polymer ?
#
loop_
_entity_poly.entity_id
_entity_poly.type
_entity_poly.pdbx_seq_one_letter_code
_entity_poly.pdbx_strand_id
1 'polypeptide(L)'
;MRLEDINLRNPITVAYYDPFSVFPDVQDDFLSKLPLSNLHWKYNPLKPGKSIPLLPVELQEEIPTLQQKKSNDHNSLTEKVYLRLMFVKAENLEMYRSQVRPLINAWLESLIKGREVKWAIILIVSGSKREKKSTLIKTSMYDKLKIDFGVSGKQLDALGITSSEDEEYEGAEIENIFKFKDSYDDEFSKLQAYNEVFGHIKRLILLTFDSRYTTYNEKIGLLLKLAQSNAEIQVSEFLYKLRLVHLMGDMRFLKEAIEIFDELSEDLKGLVSNLDHAFDKKNYSFPANLDVNHFSPETSFDLNEQLVQFANYTTNNIPVNLFAVKLGLFLSASLLLQSLANFASSISISSTHILTLLRKLNFFINDISRSYPNTAQLNEWFCVMIDFYLKLPIASKLKELNEENLENGGGNHIEAILECMAELRLLRRTIVGKLAVLKGLELPQIGFVLEDIPLDAEKDKPPSAELTYAPLVAELENQGTYDAYFESSTIAAIEEFVNCNRNVTVDLLSVDLAILHYKEKRYQEALDILMISYDYFILNGWNFMGGALLEIYLECIQKLDTFDHEHILKTNLKLFGALKENVNFNRGINHYSLLKNRRQRRALFDQICEESRHLEHVIEYPLSNLFNVTLNHFIFPDEGSTDEYAIQVDVVNPFGVEIEFQQLRITLKNTEQENLEISFSAFAVSVLEKPAQSLILKTKNFWKGNFEVKSIVFQVTENLVFANRQQSRVETVDNTVIHEELNRAEKTEQNLKDVEPKDTVPIAMYPVPGKFRVEVVSPKKVELGVAQFDLLIHNGQQDAKNIKVAISSSTLGVKFDDVVSHFHIEGITKESIFRKSVTFNYFGDTKY
;
A
#
# COMPACT_ATOMS: atom_id res chain seq x y z
N MET A 1 16.27 5.72 24.73
CA MET A 1 15.63 6.98 25.07
C MET A 1 14.41 6.65 25.90
N ARG A 2 14.33 7.08 27.18
CA ARG A 2 13.18 6.75 28.01
C ARG A 2 12.01 7.63 27.59
N LEU A 3 10.78 7.10 27.66
CA LEU A 3 9.55 7.87 27.40
C LEU A 3 9.46 9.17 28.22
N GLU A 4 10.10 9.18 29.38
CA GLU A 4 10.21 10.34 30.29
C GLU A 4 11.04 11.49 29.71
N ASP A 5 12.03 11.19 28.84
CA ASP A 5 12.92 12.22 28.26
C ASP A 5 12.23 13.02 27.15
N ILE A 6 11.22 12.45 26.48
CA ILE A 6 10.45 13.11 25.42
C ILE A 6 9.43 14.11 26.03
N ASN A 7 8.98 13.85 27.24
CA ASN A 7 7.98 14.67 27.92
C ASN A 7 8.50 16.05 28.36
N LEU A 8 9.81 16.20 28.46
CA LEU A 8 10.45 17.45 28.94
C LEU A 8 10.92 18.35 27.78
N ARG A 9 10.80 17.90 26.53
CA ARG A 9 11.24 18.69 25.38
C ARG A 9 10.20 19.76 25.03
N ASN A 10 10.67 20.95 24.69
CA ASN A 10 9.92 22.18 24.48
C ASN A 10 9.18 22.68 25.74
N PRO A 11 9.92 23.04 26.80
CA PRO A 11 9.34 23.72 27.95
C PRO A 11 8.87 25.13 27.56
N ILE A 12 7.80 25.60 28.21
CA ILE A 12 7.47 27.03 28.20
C ILE A 12 8.47 27.78 29.07
N THR A 13 8.79 28.99 28.70
CA THR A 13 9.74 29.81 29.49
C THR A 13 9.00 30.66 30.48
N VAL A 14 9.43 30.62 31.73
CA VAL A 14 9.12 31.61 32.77
C VAL A 14 10.39 32.43 33.00
N ALA A 15 10.36 33.68 32.57
CA ALA A 15 11.48 34.57 32.75
C ALA A 15 11.49 35.15 34.19
N TYR A 16 12.66 35.24 34.82
CA TYR A 16 12.77 35.86 36.14
C TYR A 16 13.88 36.87 36.18
N TYR A 17 13.66 37.91 37.02
CA TYR A 17 14.62 38.96 37.35
C TYR A 17 14.89 38.98 38.83
N ASP A 18 16.14 38.79 39.21
CA ASP A 18 16.58 38.75 40.62
C ASP A 18 17.69 39.77 40.93
N PRO A 19 17.32 41.04 41.07
CA PRO A 19 18.31 42.11 41.37
C PRO A 19 18.92 42.04 42.77
N PHE A 20 18.39 41.20 43.66
CA PHE A 20 18.85 41.06 45.04
C PHE A 20 19.55 39.74 45.34
N SER A 21 19.73 38.90 44.32
CA SER A 21 20.36 37.56 44.43
C SER A 21 19.71 36.68 45.53
N VAL A 22 18.38 36.68 45.57
CA VAL A 22 17.59 35.95 46.58
C VAL A 22 16.95 34.66 46.01
N PHE A 23 16.93 34.51 44.73
CA PHE A 23 16.40 33.30 44.11
C PHE A 23 17.14 32.01 44.51
N PRO A 24 18.47 31.99 44.62
CA PRO A 24 19.22 30.84 45.11
C PRO A 24 18.74 30.29 46.45
N ASP A 25 18.22 31.15 47.36
CA ASP A 25 17.73 30.76 48.70
C ASP A 25 16.44 29.88 48.61
N VAL A 26 15.71 29.96 47.51
CA VAL A 26 14.42 29.28 47.31
C VAL A 26 14.42 28.40 46.06
N GLN A 27 15.54 28.31 45.31
CA GLN A 27 15.64 27.67 44.02
C GLN A 27 15.28 26.18 44.07
N ASP A 28 15.84 25.44 45.01
CA ASP A 28 15.62 23.98 45.09
C ASP A 28 14.14 23.66 45.36
N ASP A 29 13.52 24.42 46.23
CA ASP A 29 12.11 24.24 46.54
C ASP A 29 11.19 24.62 45.38
N PHE A 30 11.58 25.69 44.65
CA PHE A 30 10.83 26.17 43.48
C PHE A 30 10.93 25.17 42.33
N LEU A 31 12.12 24.66 42.07
CA LEU A 31 12.36 23.63 41.03
C LEU A 31 11.68 22.30 41.38
N SER A 32 11.54 21.96 42.68
CA SER A 32 10.84 20.74 43.10
C SER A 32 9.35 20.67 42.66
N LYS A 33 8.75 21.84 42.39
CA LYS A 33 7.36 21.99 41.95
C LYS A 33 7.19 21.98 40.42
N LEU A 34 8.28 21.89 39.68
CA LEU A 34 8.27 21.73 38.21
C LEU A 34 8.51 20.28 37.82
N PRO A 35 7.90 19.80 36.78
CA PRO A 35 6.95 20.45 35.85
C PRO A 35 5.57 20.72 36.50
N LEU A 36 4.85 21.71 35.99
CA LEU A 36 3.52 22.06 36.48
C LEU A 36 2.52 20.97 36.10
N SER A 37 1.67 20.57 37.05
CA SER A 37 0.68 19.52 36.84
C SER A 37 -0.76 20.02 37.02
N ASN A 38 -1.71 19.34 36.38
CA ASN A 38 -3.14 19.58 36.53
C ASN A 38 -3.57 21.01 36.29
N LEU A 39 -3.24 21.57 35.09
CA LEU A 39 -3.77 22.85 34.65
C LEU A 39 -5.10 22.60 33.91
N HIS A 40 -6.07 23.48 34.13
CA HIS A 40 -7.37 23.41 33.46
C HIS A 40 -7.63 24.72 32.73
N TRP A 41 -7.92 24.60 31.41
CA TRP A 41 -8.24 25.77 30.60
C TRP A 41 -9.65 25.63 30.02
N LYS A 42 -10.46 26.70 30.14
CA LYS A 42 -11.82 26.72 29.63
C LYS A 42 -12.00 27.96 28.75
N TYR A 43 -12.02 27.73 27.45
CA TYR A 43 -12.17 28.81 26.47
C TYR A 43 -13.63 29.23 26.26
N ASN A 44 -14.55 28.23 26.35
CA ASN A 44 -15.97 28.51 26.12
C ASN A 44 -16.80 27.93 27.27
N PRO A 45 -17.66 28.74 27.89
CA PRO A 45 -18.54 28.28 29.00
C PRO A 45 -19.38 27.07 28.65
N LEU A 46 -19.76 26.94 27.37
CA LEU A 46 -20.60 25.86 26.85
C LEU A 46 -19.84 24.57 26.53
N LYS A 47 -18.49 24.61 26.54
CA LYS A 47 -17.66 23.42 26.26
C LYS A 47 -16.96 22.95 27.54
N PRO A 48 -16.71 21.63 27.69
CA PRO A 48 -15.94 21.12 28.81
C PRO A 48 -14.54 21.72 28.80
N GLY A 49 -14.03 22.04 30.00
CA GLY A 49 -12.65 22.53 30.18
C GLY A 49 -11.64 21.48 29.71
N LYS A 50 -10.52 21.93 29.16
CA LYS A 50 -9.41 21.08 28.72
C LYS A 50 -8.39 20.97 29.84
N SER A 51 -7.94 19.76 30.15
CA SER A 51 -6.95 19.48 31.17
C SER A 51 -5.57 19.28 30.54
N ILE A 52 -4.57 19.91 31.14
CA ILE A 52 -3.16 19.72 30.81
C ILE A 52 -2.54 18.96 31.99
N PRO A 53 -2.31 17.64 31.86
CA PRO A 53 -1.81 16.81 32.95
C PRO A 53 -0.43 17.25 33.42
N LEU A 54 0.46 17.61 32.50
CA LEU A 54 1.83 17.98 32.78
C LEU A 54 2.31 19.06 31.81
N LEU A 55 2.80 20.18 32.32
CA LEU A 55 3.35 21.31 31.57
C LEU A 55 4.81 21.50 31.94
N PRO A 56 5.77 21.19 31.06
CA PRO A 56 7.18 21.49 31.29
C PRO A 56 7.43 23.00 31.32
N VAL A 57 8.21 23.45 32.29
CA VAL A 57 8.56 24.87 32.46
C VAL A 57 10.05 24.99 32.65
N GLU A 58 10.66 25.93 31.94
CA GLU A 58 12.04 26.30 32.06
C GLU A 58 12.13 27.70 32.69
N LEU A 59 12.98 27.89 33.69
CA LEU A 59 13.25 29.19 34.29
C LEU A 59 14.46 29.83 33.63
N GLN A 60 14.28 31.02 33.08
CA GLN A 60 15.34 31.77 32.42
C GLN A 60 15.55 33.13 33.11
N GLU A 61 16.78 33.44 33.48
CA GLU A 61 17.11 34.75 34.01
C GLU A 61 17.06 35.81 32.89
N GLU A 62 16.30 36.88 33.12
CA GLU A 62 16.14 37.99 32.18
C GLU A 62 16.58 39.30 32.84
N ILE A 63 17.68 39.87 32.36
CA ILE A 63 18.13 41.19 32.82
C ILE A 63 17.43 42.25 31.95
N PRO A 64 16.65 43.17 32.56
CA PRO A 64 15.94 44.20 31.81
C PRO A 64 16.94 45.16 31.17
N THR A 65 17.10 45.10 29.86
CA THR A 65 17.93 46.04 29.08
C THR A 65 17.05 47.17 28.56
N LEU A 66 17.32 48.38 29.00
CA LEU A 66 16.65 49.62 28.53
C LEU A 66 16.85 49.91 27.03
N GLN A 67 17.76 49.19 26.37
CA GLN A 67 18.07 49.32 24.95
C GLN A 67 17.82 48.00 24.21
N GLN A 68 16.61 47.57 24.13
CA GLN A 68 16.29 46.63 23.05
C GLN A 68 16.27 47.41 21.74
N LYS A 69 17.31 47.18 20.88
CA LYS A 69 17.29 47.53 19.46
C LYS A 69 15.90 47.18 18.90
N LYS A 70 15.34 48.07 18.08
CA LYS A 70 14.17 47.81 17.25
C LYS A 70 14.39 46.51 16.47
N SER A 71 14.20 45.37 17.09
CA SER A 71 13.95 44.16 16.35
C SER A 71 12.53 44.31 15.78
N ASN A 72 12.43 44.37 14.49
CA ASN A 72 11.16 44.42 13.81
C ASN A 72 10.25 43.35 14.41
N ASP A 73 9.05 43.77 14.85
CA ASP A 73 8.05 42.91 15.55
C ASP A 73 7.61 41.64 14.74
N HIS A 74 8.16 41.45 13.55
CA HIS A 74 7.92 40.33 12.70
C HIS A 74 8.91 39.14 12.88
N ASN A 75 9.98 39.33 13.66
CA ASN A 75 11.10 38.36 13.69
C ASN A 75 10.97 37.24 14.72
N SER A 76 9.99 37.24 15.62
CA SER A 76 9.74 36.09 16.49
C SER A 76 8.37 35.48 16.20
N LEU A 77 8.38 34.34 15.56
CA LEU A 77 7.17 33.51 15.34
C LEU A 77 6.66 32.90 16.65
N THR A 78 7.52 32.73 17.62
CA THR A 78 7.19 32.12 18.92
C THR A 78 7.77 32.94 20.08
N GLU A 79 6.92 33.64 20.81
CA GLU A 79 7.29 34.12 22.15
C GLU A 79 7.08 32.98 23.15
N LYS A 80 8.17 32.35 23.56
CA LYS A 80 8.14 31.24 24.53
C LYS A 80 7.92 31.69 25.97
N VAL A 81 8.04 32.99 26.28
CA VAL A 81 7.87 33.52 27.63
C VAL A 81 6.38 33.65 27.95
N TYR A 82 5.90 32.90 28.94
CA TYR A 82 4.50 32.88 29.36
C TYR A 82 4.26 33.60 30.69
N LEU A 83 5.33 33.86 31.47
CA LEU A 83 5.23 34.54 32.74
C LEU A 83 6.57 35.23 33.04
N ARG A 84 6.52 36.46 33.61
CA ARG A 84 7.69 37.16 34.11
C ARG A 84 7.61 37.30 35.62
N LEU A 85 8.65 36.86 36.32
CA LEU A 85 8.74 36.93 37.77
C LEU A 85 9.82 37.93 38.19
N MET A 86 9.58 38.68 39.25
CA MET A 86 10.62 39.51 39.89
C MET A 86 10.76 39.10 41.36
N PHE A 87 11.97 38.69 41.73
CA PHE A 87 12.28 38.38 43.12
C PHE A 87 12.78 39.63 43.84
N VAL A 88 12.19 39.93 44.98
CA VAL A 88 12.54 41.11 45.74
C VAL A 88 12.72 40.79 47.22
N LYS A 89 13.64 41.53 47.86
CA LYS A 89 13.88 41.47 49.30
C LYS A 89 13.89 42.86 49.84
N ALA A 90 13.19 43.11 50.95
CA ALA A 90 13.19 44.39 51.66
C ALA A 90 13.21 44.15 53.16
N GLU A 91 14.23 44.63 53.84
CA GLU A 91 14.35 44.47 55.29
C GLU A 91 13.56 45.54 56.08
N ASN A 92 13.39 46.72 55.49
CA ASN A 92 12.64 47.82 56.13
C ASN A 92 11.97 48.73 55.07
N LEU A 93 11.06 49.59 55.52
CA LEU A 93 10.28 50.52 54.70
C LEU A 93 11.14 51.55 53.96
N GLU A 94 12.29 51.88 54.50
CA GLU A 94 13.22 52.86 53.93
C GLU A 94 13.94 52.25 52.71
N MET A 95 14.45 51.00 52.81
CA MET A 95 15.00 50.26 51.73
C MET A 95 13.95 50.00 50.60
N TYR A 96 12.72 49.73 51.00
CA TYR A 96 11.64 49.60 50.04
C TYR A 96 11.44 50.87 49.22
N ARG A 97 11.34 52.04 49.88
CA ARG A 97 11.10 53.31 49.21
C ARG A 97 12.28 53.81 48.36
N SER A 98 13.51 53.56 48.82
CA SER A 98 14.70 54.08 48.18
C SER A 98 15.26 53.18 47.09
N GLN A 99 15.12 51.84 47.19
CA GLN A 99 15.73 50.88 46.28
C GLN A 99 14.71 49.97 45.56
N VAL A 100 13.83 49.33 46.31
CA VAL A 100 12.96 48.29 45.72
C VAL A 100 11.87 48.87 44.83
N ARG A 101 11.17 49.90 45.30
CA ARG A 101 10.07 50.54 44.56
C ARG A 101 10.54 51.18 43.24
N PRO A 102 11.66 51.93 43.17
CA PRO A 102 12.16 52.40 41.88
C PRO A 102 12.56 51.30 40.91
N LEU A 103 13.17 50.17 41.39
CA LEU A 103 13.53 49.02 40.56
C LEU A 103 12.30 48.31 39.99
N ILE A 104 11.23 48.11 40.80
CA ILE A 104 9.99 47.54 40.32
C ILE A 104 9.38 48.42 39.24
N ASN A 105 9.34 49.74 39.42
CA ASN A 105 8.82 50.68 38.42
C ASN A 105 9.62 50.57 37.10
N ALA A 106 10.95 50.61 37.17
CA ALA A 106 11.81 50.49 35.99
C ALA A 106 11.62 49.17 35.28
N TRP A 107 11.45 48.06 36.06
CA TRP A 107 11.15 46.74 35.50
C TRP A 107 9.78 46.70 34.80
N LEU A 108 8.73 47.23 35.46
CA LEU A 108 7.40 47.31 34.87
C LEU A 108 7.37 48.20 33.61
N GLU A 109 8.11 49.29 33.59
CA GLU A 109 8.26 50.14 32.41
C GLU A 109 8.92 49.38 31.25
N SER A 110 9.89 48.50 31.54
CA SER A 110 10.51 47.62 30.52
C SER A 110 9.54 46.61 29.92
N LEU A 111 8.49 46.23 30.67
CA LEU A 111 7.46 45.27 30.23
C LEU A 111 6.36 45.88 29.36
N ILE A 112 6.27 47.21 29.23
CA ILE A 112 5.18 47.90 28.51
C ILE A 112 5.07 47.43 27.03
N LYS A 113 6.17 47.05 26.43
CA LYS A 113 6.19 46.56 25.05
C LYS A 113 5.67 45.13 24.89
N GLY A 114 5.61 44.31 25.94
CA GLY A 114 5.10 42.93 25.94
C GLY A 114 3.86 42.76 26.82
N ARG A 115 2.84 43.59 26.62
CA ARG A 115 1.62 43.67 27.47
C ARG A 115 0.83 42.36 27.55
N GLU A 116 1.03 41.43 26.60
CA GLU A 116 0.32 40.13 26.58
C GLU A 116 0.83 39.18 27.66
N VAL A 117 2.10 39.31 28.09
CA VAL A 117 2.70 38.43 29.10
C VAL A 117 2.38 38.93 30.49
N LYS A 118 1.77 38.08 31.31
CA LYS A 118 1.49 38.40 32.72
C LYS A 118 2.78 38.38 33.52
N TRP A 119 2.75 39.11 34.65
CA TRP A 119 3.89 39.22 35.53
C TRP A 119 3.50 39.06 37.00
N ALA A 120 4.49 38.69 37.85
CA ALA A 120 4.30 38.59 39.28
C ALA A 120 5.57 39.02 40.05
N ILE A 121 5.39 39.53 41.26
CA ILE A 121 6.46 39.89 42.18
C ILE A 121 6.44 38.92 43.36
N ILE A 122 7.59 38.35 43.68
CA ILE A 122 7.77 37.45 44.82
C ILE A 122 8.64 38.11 45.85
N LEU A 123 8.05 38.44 47.00
CA LEU A 123 8.75 38.99 48.13
C LEU A 123 9.30 37.90 49.04
N ILE A 124 10.62 37.88 49.26
CA ILE A 124 11.27 36.95 50.17
C ILE A 124 11.49 37.62 51.49
N VAL A 125 10.98 37.03 52.57
CA VAL A 125 11.02 37.58 53.95
C VAL A 125 11.78 36.61 54.84
N SER A 126 12.70 37.16 55.68
CA SER A 126 13.46 36.37 56.64
C SER A 126 12.57 35.78 57.71
N GLY A 127 12.56 34.44 57.84
CA GLY A 127 11.77 33.72 58.84
C GLY A 127 12.20 33.89 60.27
N SER A 128 13.46 34.33 60.53
CA SER A 128 14.08 34.36 61.87
C SER A 128 13.76 35.63 62.70
N LYS A 129 13.17 36.67 62.11
CA LYS A 129 12.81 37.91 62.88
C LYS A 129 11.33 37.87 63.22
N ARG A 130 11.00 37.48 64.46
CA ARG A 130 9.71 37.86 65.05
C ARG A 130 9.51 39.34 64.84
N GLU A 131 8.59 39.77 64.02
CA GLU A 131 8.19 41.17 63.87
C GLU A 131 7.80 41.69 65.23
N LYS A 132 8.65 42.54 65.76
CA LYS A 132 8.30 43.29 67.03
C LYS A 132 7.04 44.06 66.69
N LYS A 133 5.92 43.68 67.23
CA LYS A 133 4.65 44.40 67.20
C LYS A 133 4.85 45.73 67.88
N SER A 134 5.13 46.77 67.16
CA SER A 134 5.01 48.19 67.71
C SER A 134 3.62 48.69 67.36
N THR A 135 2.96 49.13 68.35
CA THR A 135 1.61 49.65 68.42
C THR A 135 1.47 50.95 67.67
N LEU A 136 1.06 50.95 66.42
CA LEU A 136 0.40 52.04 65.67
C LEU A 136 0.39 51.65 64.21
N ILE A 137 -0.76 51.37 63.70
CA ILE A 137 -1.14 51.03 62.27
C ILE A 137 0.04 50.53 61.44
N LYS A 138 0.38 49.29 61.60
CA LYS A 138 1.42 48.59 60.76
C LYS A 138 0.81 47.89 59.61
N THR A 139 0.81 48.56 58.48
CA THR A 139 0.79 47.84 57.19
C THR A 139 2.05 46.99 57.07
N SER A 140 1.92 45.69 56.89
CA SER A 140 3.07 44.86 56.64
C SER A 140 3.75 45.25 55.31
N MET A 141 5.01 44.91 55.12
CA MET A 141 5.73 45.22 53.89
C MET A 141 5.01 44.60 52.64
N TYR A 142 4.46 43.42 52.84
CA TYR A 142 3.67 42.75 51.86
C TYR A 142 2.38 43.51 51.50
N ASP A 143 1.64 44.03 52.53
CA ASP A 143 0.43 44.81 52.26
C ASP A 143 0.74 46.11 51.51
N LYS A 144 1.89 46.73 51.83
CA LYS A 144 2.33 47.91 51.10
C LYS A 144 2.66 47.61 49.63
N LEU A 145 3.32 46.50 49.39
CA LEU A 145 3.66 46.12 48.05
C LEU A 145 2.39 45.80 47.24
N LYS A 146 1.38 45.14 47.88
CA LYS A 146 0.04 44.92 47.28
C LYS A 146 -0.69 46.25 46.99
N ILE A 147 -0.59 47.25 47.87
CA ILE A 147 -1.23 48.55 47.65
C ILE A 147 -0.58 49.29 46.47
N ASP A 148 0.76 49.24 46.39
CA ASP A 148 1.50 50.01 45.39
C ASP A 148 1.49 49.34 44.00
N PHE A 149 1.49 47.99 43.91
CA PHE A 149 1.66 47.22 42.67
C PHE A 149 0.64 46.10 42.48
N GLY A 150 -0.21 45.82 43.47
CA GLY A 150 -1.22 44.77 43.34
C GLY A 150 -2.26 45.13 42.29
N VAL A 151 -2.55 44.22 41.41
CA VAL A 151 -3.62 44.38 40.41
C VAL A 151 -4.92 43.94 41.08
N SER A 152 -5.85 44.89 41.35
CA SER A 152 -7.18 44.55 41.84
C SER A 152 -8.05 44.09 40.67
N GLY A 153 -9.01 43.19 40.92
CA GLY A 153 -9.93 42.67 39.90
C GLY A 153 -10.63 43.76 39.07
N LYS A 154 -10.96 44.92 39.69
CA LYS A 154 -11.51 46.07 38.98
C LYS A 154 -10.60 46.75 37.96
N GLN A 155 -9.27 46.62 38.11
CA GLN A 155 -8.31 47.11 37.12
C GLN A 155 -8.11 46.14 35.95
N LEU A 156 -8.36 44.85 36.17
CA LEU A 156 -8.37 43.84 35.12
C LEU A 156 -9.55 44.03 34.16
N ASP A 157 -10.72 44.40 34.68
CA ASP A 157 -11.89 44.73 33.84
C ASP A 157 -11.63 45.97 32.96
N ALA A 158 -10.89 46.96 33.48
CA ALA A 158 -10.47 48.15 32.73
C ALA A 158 -9.45 47.83 31.61
N LEU A 159 -8.73 46.71 31.70
CA LEU A 159 -7.78 46.22 30.70
C LEU A 159 -8.43 45.31 29.62
N GLY A 160 -9.75 45.12 29.66
CA GLY A 160 -10.49 44.31 28.69
C GLY A 160 -10.32 42.82 28.87
N ILE A 161 -9.92 42.38 30.05
CA ILE A 161 -9.84 40.96 30.43
C ILE A 161 -11.11 40.62 31.23
N THR A 162 -12.28 40.85 30.64
CA THR A 162 -13.52 40.29 31.16
C THR A 162 -13.58 38.84 30.78
N SER A 163 -13.32 37.96 31.73
CA SER A 163 -13.73 36.60 31.65
C SER A 163 -15.25 36.57 31.50
N SER A 164 -15.75 35.94 30.43
CA SER A 164 -17.13 35.51 30.32
C SER A 164 -17.63 34.93 31.66
N GLU A 165 -18.85 35.29 31.99
CA GLU A 165 -19.63 34.92 33.16
C GLU A 165 -19.62 33.41 33.47
N ASP A 166 -18.59 32.92 34.13
CA ASP A 166 -18.52 31.53 34.60
C ASP A 166 -18.47 31.52 36.12
N GLU A 167 -19.53 31.08 36.73
CA GLU A 167 -19.78 31.02 38.14
C GLU A 167 -18.72 30.30 39.01
N GLU A 168 -17.85 29.48 38.41
CA GLU A 168 -16.78 28.77 39.10
C GLU A 168 -15.47 29.60 39.31
N TYR A 169 -15.32 30.72 38.57
CA TYR A 169 -14.19 31.62 38.67
C TYR A 169 -14.52 32.96 39.32
N GLU A 170 -15.76 33.17 39.70
CA GLU A 170 -16.33 34.42 40.22
C GLU A 170 -15.94 34.69 41.67
N GLY A 171 -14.81 34.44 42.13
CA GLY A 171 -14.45 34.77 43.53
C GLY A 171 -12.96 34.76 43.85
N ALA A 172 -12.14 34.29 43.00
CA ALA A 172 -10.71 34.26 43.28
C ALA A 172 -10.01 35.48 42.68
N GLU A 173 -9.71 36.47 43.51
CA GLU A 173 -8.86 37.60 43.11
C GLU A 173 -7.55 37.07 42.51
N ILE A 174 -7.20 37.57 41.33
CA ILE A 174 -5.93 37.27 40.69
C ILE A 174 -4.85 38.03 41.41
N GLU A 175 -4.08 37.33 42.23
CA GLU A 175 -2.94 37.92 42.90
C GLU A 175 -1.70 37.84 42.04
N ASN A 176 -0.95 38.94 41.95
CA ASN A 176 0.32 39.04 41.23
C ASN A 176 1.49 39.36 42.18
N ILE A 177 1.23 39.40 43.48
CA ILE A 177 2.24 39.66 44.51
C ILE A 177 2.20 38.55 45.55
N PHE A 178 3.31 37.88 45.72
CA PHE A 178 3.44 36.69 46.55
C PHE A 178 4.52 36.87 47.60
N LYS A 179 4.42 36.09 48.68
CA LYS A 179 5.37 36.12 49.79
C LYS A 179 5.89 34.72 50.06
N PHE A 180 7.22 34.60 50.05
CA PHE A 180 7.90 33.43 50.58
C PHE A 180 8.74 33.78 51.80
N LYS A 181 8.98 32.77 52.66
CA LYS A 181 9.96 32.91 53.76
C LYS A 181 11.22 32.14 53.30
N ASP A 182 12.37 32.66 53.68
CA ASP A 182 13.67 32.00 53.50
C ASP A 182 13.80 30.73 54.38
N SER A 183 13.05 30.66 55.49
CA SER A 183 12.94 29.49 56.36
C SER A 183 11.52 29.34 56.93
N TYR A 184 11.04 28.11 57.00
CA TYR A 184 9.73 27.76 57.57
C TYR A 184 9.94 26.89 58.81
N ASP A 185 9.11 27.10 59.85
CA ASP A 185 9.15 26.37 61.11
C ASP A 185 8.59 24.92 60.96
N ASP A 186 7.75 24.70 59.95
CA ASP A 186 7.03 23.49 59.68
C ASP A 186 6.95 23.18 58.18
N GLU A 187 7.21 21.95 57.78
CA GLU A 187 7.21 21.52 56.39
C GLU A 187 5.81 21.60 55.75
N PHE A 188 4.76 21.36 56.52
CA PHE A 188 3.38 21.52 56.05
C PHE A 188 3.05 23.00 55.71
N SER A 189 3.43 23.94 56.52
CA SER A 189 3.25 25.37 56.26
C SER A 189 4.05 25.85 55.04
N LYS A 190 5.24 25.30 54.85
CA LYS A 190 6.05 25.47 53.63
C LYS A 190 5.31 24.95 52.39
N LEU A 191 4.89 23.71 52.43
CA LEU A 191 4.20 23.06 51.32
C LEU A 191 2.91 23.81 50.93
N GLN A 192 2.13 24.27 51.92
CA GLN A 192 0.92 25.04 51.69
C GLN A 192 1.21 26.37 50.99
N ALA A 193 2.22 27.12 51.45
CA ALA A 193 2.60 28.41 50.86
C ALA A 193 3.06 28.27 49.41
N TYR A 194 3.87 27.24 49.13
CA TYR A 194 4.30 26.94 47.74
C TYR A 194 3.13 26.54 46.87
N ASN A 195 2.24 25.64 47.31
CA ASN A 195 1.09 25.19 46.55
C ASN A 195 0.14 26.37 46.21
N GLU A 196 -0.08 27.32 47.12
CA GLU A 196 -0.89 28.50 46.90
C GLU A 196 -0.27 29.39 45.81
N VAL A 197 1.01 29.71 45.92
CA VAL A 197 1.71 30.54 44.94
C VAL A 197 1.76 29.89 43.58
N PHE A 198 2.04 28.57 43.54
CA PHE A 198 2.03 27.82 42.26
C PHE A 198 0.64 27.70 41.65
N GLY A 199 -0.43 27.71 42.46
CA GLY A 199 -1.80 27.83 41.97
C GLY A 199 -2.03 29.13 41.19
N HIS A 200 -1.53 30.25 41.72
CA HIS A 200 -1.58 31.55 41.04
C HIS A 200 -0.66 31.62 39.83
N ILE A 201 0.56 31.05 39.88
CA ILE A 201 1.48 30.95 38.73
C ILE A 201 0.82 30.22 37.57
N LYS A 202 0.20 29.06 37.83
CA LYS A 202 -0.55 28.29 36.80
C LYS A 202 -1.62 29.17 36.15
N ARG A 203 -2.39 29.88 36.94
CA ARG A 203 -3.44 30.80 36.46
C ARG A 203 -2.87 31.92 35.59
N LEU A 204 -1.77 32.58 36.00
CA LEU A 204 -1.13 33.66 35.24
C LEU A 204 -0.58 33.17 33.89
N ILE A 205 -0.03 31.95 33.83
CA ILE A 205 0.40 31.30 32.58
C ILE A 205 -0.81 31.07 31.68
N LEU A 206 -1.92 30.54 32.21
CA LEU A 206 -3.13 30.30 31.43
C LEU A 206 -3.76 31.61 30.92
N LEU A 207 -3.71 32.68 31.69
CA LEU A 207 -4.17 34.02 31.25
C LEU A 207 -3.32 34.59 30.11
N THR A 208 -2.01 34.34 30.10
CA THR A 208 -1.14 34.74 29.00
C THR A 208 -1.48 33.93 27.73
N PHE A 209 -1.69 32.64 27.90
CA PHE A 209 -2.11 31.76 26.82
C PHE A 209 -3.46 32.20 26.23
N ASP A 210 -4.45 32.43 27.07
CA ASP A 210 -5.80 32.81 26.65
C ASP A 210 -5.80 34.16 25.90
N SER A 211 -5.06 35.15 26.42
CA SER A 211 -4.86 36.45 25.75
C SER A 211 -4.27 36.32 24.36
N ARG A 212 -3.23 35.46 24.20
CA ARG A 212 -2.61 35.20 22.89
C ARG A 212 -3.55 34.44 21.97
N TYR A 213 -4.21 33.43 22.51
CA TYR A 213 -5.18 32.60 21.76
C TYR A 213 -6.30 33.47 21.17
N THR A 214 -6.90 34.33 22.00
CA THR A 214 -7.97 35.24 21.57
C THR A 214 -7.44 36.23 20.52
N THR A 215 -6.30 36.84 20.75
CA THR A 215 -5.69 37.78 19.81
C THR A 215 -5.39 37.16 18.45
N TYR A 216 -4.86 35.93 18.42
CA TYR A 216 -4.56 35.26 17.17
C TYR A 216 -5.84 34.86 16.42
N ASN A 217 -6.84 34.33 17.10
CA ASN A 217 -8.13 33.97 16.48
C ASN A 217 -8.89 35.21 15.94
N GLU A 218 -8.89 36.31 16.67
CA GLU A 218 -9.49 37.58 16.21
C GLU A 218 -8.78 38.07 14.94
N LYS A 219 -7.45 38.06 14.93
CA LYS A 219 -6.66 38.46 13.76
C LYS A 219 -6.90 37.52 12.56
N ILE A 220 -6.92 36.20 12.76
CA ILE A 220 -7.26 35.23 11.70
C ILE A 220 -8.66 35.51 11.16
N GLY A 221 -9.65 35.72 12.05
CA GLY A 221 -11.04 36.02 11.64
C GLY A 221 -11.17 37.34 10.86
N LEU A 222 -10.37 38.37 11.19
CA LEU A 222 -10.31 39.61 10.42
C LEU A 222 -9.64 39.44 9.07
N LEU A 223 -8.51 38.72 9.03
CA LEU A 223 -7.77 38.45 7.80
C LEU A 223 -8.57 37.58 6.82
N LEU A 224 -9.29 36.58 7.29
CA LEU A 224 -10.19 35.77 6.48
C LEU A 224 -11.28 36.59 5.77
N LYS A 225 -11.81 37.61 6.45
CA LYS A 225 -12.81 38.52 5.85
C LYS A 225 -12.21 39.41 4.77
N LEU A 226 -10.91 39.69 4.85
CA LEU A 226 -10.19 40.59 3.94
C LEU A 226 -9.44 39.82 2.84
N ALA A 227 -9.23 38.49 3.02
CA ALA A 227 -8.36 37.66 2.18
C ALA A 227 -8.86 37.45 0.73
N GLN A 228 -10.08 37.84 0.40
CA GLN A 228 -10.65 37.54 -0.94
C GLN A 228 -9.93 38.22 -2.10
N SER A 229 -9.00 39.17 -1.89
CA SER A 229 -8.41 39.96 -2.95
C SER A 229 -6.92 40.30 -2.84
N ASN A 230 -6.21 39.92 -1.77
CA ASN A 230 -4.80 40.33 -1.57
C ASN A 230 -3.93 39.18 -1.06
N ALA A 231 -2.88 38.84 -1.80
CA ALA A 231 -1.94 37.78 -1.50
C ALA A 231 -1.14 38.00 -0.20
N GLU A 232 -0.80 39.25 0.13
CA GLU A 232 -0.11 39.59 1.38
C GLU A 232 -0.97 39.26 2.62
N ILE A 233 -2.29 39.42 2.49
CA ILE A 233 -3.24 39.11 3.55
C ILE A 233 -3.30 37.58 3.75
N GLN A 234 -3.29 36.78 2.68
CA GLN A 234 -3.25 35.31 2.77
C GLN A 234 -1.97 34.82 3.45
N VAL A 235 -0.81 35.41 3.15
CA VAL A 235 0.46 35.09 3.83
C VAL A 235 0.37 35.44 5.33
N SER A 236 -0.20 36.58 5.66
CA SER A 236 -0.38 36.97 7.05
C SER A 236 -1.31 36.03 7.81
N GLU A 237 -2.40 35.60 7.20
CA GLU A 237 -3.32 34.60 7.75
C GLU A 237 -2.60 33.29 8.05
N PHE A 238 -1.85 32.77 7.06
CA PHE A 238 -1.05 31.55 7.20
C PHE A 238 -0.07 31.64 8.38
N LEU A 239 0.63 32.77 8.53
CA LEU A 239 1.56 33.00 9.64
C LEU A 239 0.87 33.05 11.00
N TYR A 240 -0.33 33.66 11.11
CA TYR A 240 -1.08 33.64 12.36
C TYR A 240 -1.63 32.26 12.70
N LYS A 241 -2.11 31.47 11.74
CA LYS A 241 -2.48 30.08 11.95
C LYS A 241 -1.28 29.27 12.44
N LEU A 242 -0.10 29.48 11.87
CA LEU A 242 1.12 28.81 12.30
C LEU A 242 1.50 29.17 13.74
N ARG A 243 1.41 30.47 14.10
CA ARG A 243 1.60 30.91 15.50
C ARG A 243 0.62 30.26 16.45
N LEU A 244 -0.63 30.10 16.02
CA LEU A 244 -1.65 29.40 16.80
C LEU A 244 -1.30 27.95 17.03
N VAL A 245 -0.79 27.24 16.01
CA VAL A 245 -0.31 25.85 16.15
C VAL A 245 0.79 25.75 17.20
N HIS A 246 1.80 26.64 17.14
CA HIS A 246 2.89 26.64 18.13
C HIS A 246 2.36 26.92 19.54
N LEU A 247 1.47 27.89 19.67
CA LEU A 247 0.82 28.23 20.94
C LEU A 247 0.07 27.02 21.54
N MET A 248 -0.68 26.28 20.70
CA MET A 248 -1.38 25.06 21.10
C MET A 248 -0.41 23.94 21.47
N GLY A 249 0.66 23.78 20.70
CA GLY A 249 1.72 22.80 20.96
C GLY A 249 2.44 23.04 22.30
N ASP A 250 2.78 24.30 22.60
CA ASP A 250 3.42 24.70 23.86
C ASP A 250 2.55 24.34 25.08
N MET A 251 1.23 24.50 24.94
CA MET A 251 0.27 24.19 26.02
C MET A 251 -0.24 22.73 25.94
N ARG A 252 0.36 21.88 25.12
CA ARG A 252 0.02 20.46 25.01
C ARG A 252 -1.39 20.18 24.46
N PHE A 253 -2.02 21.10 23.77
CA PHE A 253 -3.25 20.89 23.02
C PHE A 253 -2.94 20.32 21.62
N LEU A 254 -2.32 19.12 21.61
CA LEU A 254 -1.71 18.56 20.42
C LEU A 254 -2.74 18.15 19.36
N LYS A 255 -3.97 17.77 19.76
CA LYS A 255 -5.03 17.40 18.81
C LYS A 255 -5.47 18.60 17.98
N GLU A 256 -5.74 19.72 18.67
CA GLU A 256 -6.13 20.96 18.05
C GLU A 256 -5.00 21.51 17.16
N ALA A 257 -3.77 21.37 17.62
CA ALA A 257 -2.61 21.76 16.83
C ALA A 257 -2.52 21.01 15.50
N ILE A 258 -2.76 19.70 15.50
CA ILE A 258 -2.76 18.87 14.27
C ILE A 258 -3.91 19.26 13.35
N GLU A 259 -5.10 19.50 13.85
CA GLU A 259 -6.25 19.94 13.04
C GLU A 259 -5.92 21.24 12.28
N ILE A 260 -5.35 22.23 12.97
CA ILE A 260 -4.90 23.48 12.34
C ILE A 260 -3.75 23.24 11.34
N PHE A 261 -2.88 22.27 11.62
CA PHE A 261 -1.79 21.90 10.69
C PHE A 261 -2.32 21.32 9.39
N ASP A 262 -3.38 20.54 9.45
CA ASP A 262 -3.99 19.97 8.25
C ASP A 262 -4.61 21.08 7.38
N GLU A 263 -5.24 22.08 8.00
CA GLU A 263 -5.70 23.28 7.30
C GLU A 263 -4.53 24.08 6.68
N LEU A 264 -3.43 24.26 7.40
CA LEU A 264 -2.24 24.96 6.88
C LEU A 264 -1.63 24.28 5.65
N SER A 265 -1.70 22.95 5.59
CA SER A 265 -1.19 22.20 4.44
C SER A 265 -2.01 22.47 3.17
N GLU A 266 -3.33 22.64 3.30
CA GLU A 266 -4.21 23.04 2.20
C GLU A 266 -4.04 24.53 1.85
N ASP A 267 -3.95 25.40 2.85
CA ASP A 267 -3.70 26.82 2.64
C ASP A 267 -2.40 27.06 1.86
N LEU A 268 -1.33 26.30 2.17
CA LEU A 268 -0.07 26.38 1.43
C LEU A 268 -0.23 26.03 -0.04
N LYS A 269 -1.05 25.02 -0.39
CA LYS A 269 -1.32 24.69 -1.79
C LYS A 269 -2.02 25.85 -2.50
N GLY A 270 -2.99 26.48 -1.84
CA GLY A 270 -3.67 27.68 -2.33
C GLY A 270 -2.71 28.85 -2.52
N LEU A 271 -1.84 29.12 -1.55
CA LEU A 271 -0.82 30.19 -1.63
C LEU A 271 0.16 29.96 -2.77
N VAL A 272 0.65 28.74 -2.96
CA VAL A 272 1.57 28.39 -4.06
C VAL A 272 0.91 28.59 -5.42
N SER A 273 -0.41 28.39 -5.53
CA SER A 273 -1.14 28.63 -6.79
C SER A 273 -1.33 30.12 -7.06
N ASN A 274 -1.60 30.91 -6.00
CA ASN A 274 -1.91 32.34 -6.13
C ASN A 274 -0.66 33.22 -6.22
N LEU A 275 0.46 32.77 -5.63
CA LEU A 275 1.72 33.50 -5.49
C LEU A 275 2.88 32.74 -6.13
N ASP A 276 2.71 32.31 -7.38
CA ASP A 276 3.70 31.50 -8.08
C ASP A 276 5.12 32.11 -8.08
N HIS A 277 5.20 33.44 -8.21
CA HIS A 277 6.45 34.18 -8.24
C HIS A 277 7.11 34.40 -6.85
N ALA A 278 6.38 34.13 -5.78
CA ALA A 278 6.89 34.27 -4.41
C ALA A 278 7.68 33.05 -3.95
N PHE A 279 7.52 31.93 -4.65
CA PHE A 279 8.16 30.69 -4.26
C PHE A 279 9.23 30.29 -5.27
N ASP A 280 10.42 29.99 -4.77
CA ASP A 280 11.42 29.30 -5.57
C ASP A 280 11.08 27.81 -5.59
N LYS A 281 10.55 27.37 -6.75
CA LYS A 281 10.13 26.00 -7.01
C LYS A 281 11.23 25.14 -7.62
N LYS A 282 12.34 25.76 -8.07
CA LYS A 282 13.38 25.06 -8.82
C LYS A 282 14.56 24.65 -7.95
N ASN A 283 14.86 25.45 -6.93
CA ASN A 283 15.99 25.19 -6.05
C ASN A 283 15.51 24.52 -4.77
N TYR A 284 15.94 23.29 -4.53
CA TYR A 284 15.91 22.73 -3.23
C TYR A 284 17.29 22.99 -2.61
N SER A 285 17.35 23.83 -1.61
CA SER A 285 18.55 23.97 -0.79
C SER A 285 18.27 23.31 0.55
N PHE A 286 19.05 22.31 0.88
CA PHE A 286 19.01 21.77 2.24
C PHE A 286 19.53 22.83 3.20
N PRO A 287 18.98 22.89 4.42
CA PRO A 287 19.53 23.74 5.47
C PRO A 287 21.02 23.41 5.64
N ALA A 288 21.87 24.44 5.70
CA ALA A 288 23.32 24.28 5.77
C ALA A 288 23.79 23.48 7.01
N ASN A 289 22.94 23.31 8.00
CA ASN A 289 23.21 22.62 9.26
C ASN A 289 22.65 21.20 9.30
N LEU A 290 22.15 20.67 8.17
CA LEU A 290 21.61 19.32 8.13
C LEU A 290 22.75 18.30 8.07
N ASP A 291 23.08 17.69 9.22
CA ASP A 291 23.95 16.53 9.26
C ASP A 291 23.16 15.28 8.91
N VAL A 292 23.43 14.72 7.73
CA VAL A 292 22.72 13.56 7.16
C VAL A 292 22.91 12.32 8.04
N ASN A 293 24.05 12.20 8.73
CA ASN A 293 24.36 11.06 9.58
C ASN A 293 23.74 11.13 10.97
N HIS A 294 23.38 12.34 11.42
CA HIS A 294 22.79 12.59 12.73
C HIS A 294 21.43 13.29 12.59
N PHE A 295 20.64 12.89 11.60
CA PHE A 295 19.33 13.49 11.39
C PHE A 295 18.41 13.30 12.59
N SER A 296 17.89 14.42 13.08
CA SER A 296 16.78 14.48 14.05
C SER A 296 15.83 15.61 13.65
N PRO A 297 14.51 15.39 13.64
CA PRO A 297 13.54 16.44 13.35
C PRO A 297 13.65 17.66 14.29
N GLU A 298 14.16 17.45 15.50
CA GLU A 298 14.26 18.47 16.54
C GLU A 298 15.46 19.40 16.38
N THR A 299 16.59 18.83 15.95
CA THR A 299 17.89 19.52 15.93
C THR A 299 18.32 19.94 14.53
N SER A 300 17.76 19.31 13.50
CA SER A 300 18.24 19.48 12.12
C SER A 300 17.57 20.62 11.37
N PHE A 301 16.49 21.20 11.91
CA PHE A 301 15.74 22.23 11.20
C PHE A 301 15.18 23.32 12.15
N ASP A 302 15.61 24.57 11.98
CA ASP A 302 14.97 25.71 12.60
C ASP A 302 13.89 26.28 11.68
N LEU A 303 12.65 25.85 11.93
CA LEU A 303 11.49 26.32 11.19
C LEU A 303 11.32 27.85 11.29
N ASN A 304 11.71 28.45 12.40
CA ASN A 304 11.53 29.89 12.62
C ASN A 304 12.34 30.71 11.62
N GLU A 305 13.56 30.31 11.28
CA GLU A 305 14.38 31.02 10.32
C GLU A 305 13.76 31.03 8.92
N GLN A 306 13.24 29.91 8.48
CA GLN A 306 12.60 29.78 7.16
C GLN A 306 11.28 30.54 7.08
N LEU A 307 10.52 30.55 8.17
CA LEU A 307 9.26 31.26 8.24
C LEU A 307 9.44 32.77 8.42
N VAL A 308 10.52 33.20 9.06
CA VAL A 308 10.95 34.61 9.06
C VAL A 308 11.28 35.05 7.63
N GLN A 309 11.95 34.26 6.85
CA GLN A 309 12.18 34.55 5.43
C GLN A 309 10.86 34.66 4.65
N PHE A 310 9.89 33.79 4.94
CA PHE A 310 8.56 33.88 4.34
C PHE A 310 7.79 35.13 4.77
N ALA A 311 7.87 35.51 6.04
CA ALA A 311 7.31 36.78 6.53
C ALA A 311 7.97 38.02 5.90
N ASN A 312 9.28 37.97 5.67
CA ASN A 312 10.05 39.05 5.04
C ASN A 312 9.88 39.12 3.52
N TYR A 313 9.31 38.10 2.87
CA TYR A 313 9.01 38.13 1.43
C TYR A 313 8.14 39.32 1.06
N THR A 314 7.11 39.59 1.85
CA THR A 314 6.18 40.71 1.64
C THR A 314 6.86 42.09 1.71
N THR A 315 8.00 42.18 2.39
CA THR A 315 8.77 43.42 2.54
C THR A 315 9.94 43.53 1.55
N ASN A 316 10.59 42.42 1.19
CA ASN A 316 11.87 42.44 0.47
C ASN A 316 11.82 41.83 -0.94
N ASN A 317 10.69 41.22 -1.36
CA ASN A 317 10.50 40.52 -2.65
C ASN A 317 11.54 39.40 -2.90
N ILE A 318 12.06 38.76 -1.87
CA ILE A 318 13.01 37.65 -2.01
C ILE A 318 12.20 36.35 -2.07
N PRO A 319 12.31 35.55 -3.14
CA PRO A 319 11.58 34.29 -3.25
C PRO A 319 11.93 33.36 -2.09
N VAL A 320 10.91 32.73 -1.52
CA VAL A 320 11.05 31.78 -0.41
C VAL A 320 11.27 30.37 -0.93
N ASN A 321 12.16 29.63 -0.33
CA ASN A 321 12.39 28.24 -0.67
C ASN A 321 11.18 27.39 -0.26
N LEU A 322 10.38 26.95 -1.25
CA LEU A 322 9.18 26.16 -1.03
C LEU A 322 9.49 24.80 -0.41
N PHE A 323 10.62 24.19 -0.81
CA PHE A 323 11.06 22.93 -0.21
C PHE A 323 11.26 23.06 1.31
N ALA A 324 11.96 24.10 1.75
CA ALA A 324 12.22 24.34 3.17
C ALA A 324 10.92 24.58 3.97
N VAL A 325 9.95 25.29 3.41
CA VAL A 325 8.63 25.50 4.04
C VAL A 325 7.87 24.18 4.18
N LYS A 326 7.79 23.39 3.11
CA LYS A 326 7.14 22.07 3.12
C LYS A 326 7.81 21.12 4.12
N LEU A 327 9.15 21.07 4.12
CA LEU A 327 9.93 20.28 5.06
C LEU A 327 9.65 20.69 6.50
N GLY A 328 9.70 21.98 6.82
CA GLY A 328 9.45 22.48 8.16
C GLY A 328 8.04 22.17 8.67
N LEU A 329 7.03 22.30 7.82
CA LEU A 329 5.67 21.90 8.15
C LEU A 329 5.58 20.42 8.44
N PHE A 330 6.17 19.57 7.57
CA PHE A 330 6.17 18.12 7.78
C PHE A 330 6.86 17.74 9.10
N LEU A 331 8.06 18.28 9.37
CA LEU A 331 8.81 17.96 10.60
C LEU A 331 8.05 18.40 11.86
N SER A 332 7.41 19.58 11.84
CA SER A 332 6.59 20.05 12.96
C SER A 332 5.36 19.17 13.20
N ALA A 333 4.65 18.79 12.13
CA ALA A 333 3.53 17.85 12.23
C ALA A 333 3.97 16.47 12.76
N SER A 334 5.15 16.00 12.32
CA SER A 334 5.75 14.76 12.78
C SER A 334 6.02 14.77 14.29
N LEU A 335 6.59 15.83 14.83
CA LEU A 335 6.85 15.99 16.28
C LEU A 335 5.56 16.02 17.10
N LEU A 336 4.53 16.70 16.59
CA LEU A 336 3.21 16.71 17.25
C LEU A 336 2.56 15.33 17.25
N LEU A 337 2.60 14.61 16.15
CA LEU A 337 2.04 13.24 16.04
C LEU A 337 2.79 12.24 16.90
N GLN A 338 4.13 12.33 16.96
CA GLN A 338 4.94 11.51 17.86
C GLN A 338 4.58 11.78 19.32
N SER A 339 4.41 13.06 19.69
CA SER A 339 3.99 13.45 21.04
C SER A 339 2.59 12.89 21.35
N LEU A 340 1.62 13.03 20.45
CA LEU A 340 0.28 12.46 20.61
C LEU A 340 0.31 10.93 20.76
N ALA A 341 1.12 10.24 20.00
CA ALA A 341 1.28 8.78 20.11
C ALA A 341 1.86 8.37 21.46
N ASN A 342 2.82 9.15 21.99
CA ASN A 342 3.45 8.90 23.29
C ASN A 342 2.50 9.15 24.48
N PHE A 343 1.63 10.16 24.38
CA PHE A 343 0.66 10.51 25.44
C PHE A 343 -0.69 9.78 25.30
N ALA A 344 -0.84 8.93 24.29
CA ALA A 344 -2.10 8.21 24.07
C ALA A 344 -2.45 7.31 25.24
N SER A 345 -3.71 7.37 25.67
CA SER A 345 -4.23 6.56 26.78
C SER A 345 -4.42 5.08 26.43
N SER A 346 -4.43 4.74 25.15
CA SER A 346 -4.58 3.37 24.65
C SER A 346 -3.68 3.13 23.44
N ILE A 347 -3.35 1.86 23.24
CA ILE A 347 -2.54 1.40 22.07
C ILE A 347 -3.25 1.72 20.76
N SER A 348 -4.57 1.59 20.70
CA SER A 348 -5.37 1.90 19.50
C SER A 348 -5.27 3.37 19.10
N ILE A 349 -5.28 4.31 20.06
CA ILE A 349 -5.12 5.73 19.78
C ILE A 349 -3.68 6.04 19.36
N SER A 350 -2.71 5.45 20.04
CA SER A 350 -1.29 5.59 19.69
C SER A 350 -1.03 5.11 18.26
N SER A 351 -1.55 3.93 17.89
CA SER A 351 -1.41 3.37 16.55
C SER A 351 -2.01 4.25 15.45
N THR A 352 -3.15 4.88 15.72
CA THR A 352 -3.78 5.83 14.77
C THR A 352 -2.86 7.03 14.46
N HIS A 353 -2.20 7.58 15.48
CA HIS A 353 -1.29 8.71 15.28
C HIS A 353 -0.01 8.31 14.54
N ILE A 354 0.52 7.12 14.82
CA ILE A 354 1.68 6.59 14.09
C ILE A 354 1.32 6.31 12.63
N LEU A 355 0.18 5.68 12.38
CA LEU A 355 -0.30 5.44 11.02
C LEU A 355 -0.45 6.76 10.24
N THR A 356 -1.01 7.78 10.89
CA THR A 356 -1.15 9.11 10.29
C THR A 356 0.22 9.71 9.96
N LEU A 357 1.21 9.55 10.84
CA LEU A 357 2.58 10.01 10.62
C LEU A 357 3.24 9.32 9.42
N LEU A 358 3.18 7.99 9.35
CA LEU A 358 3.77 7.23 8.25
C LEU A 358 3.10 7.54 6.90
N ARG A 359 1.78 7.71 6.88
CA ARG A 359 1.05 8.14 5.67
C ARG A 359 1.44 9.55 5.24
N LYS A 360 1.60 10.49 6.19
CA LYS A 360 2.08 11.85 5.89
C LYS A 360 3.52 11.82 5.35
N LEU A 361 4.39 10.96 5.86
CA LEU A 361 5.74 10.77 5.31
C LEU A 361 5.71 10.29 3.87
N ASN A 362 4.94 9.24 3.59
CA ASN A 362 4.80 8.69 2.23
C ASN A 362 4.24 9.76 1.26
N PHE A 363 3.20 10.47 1.70
CA PHE A 363 2.65 11.58 0.92
C PHE A 363 3.68 12.69 0.67
N PHE A 364 4.44 13.09 1.70
CA PHE A 364 5.46 14.12 1.60
C PHE A 364 6.57 13.73 0.61
N ILE A 365 7.11 12.51 0.70
CA ILE A 365 8.13 12.01 -0.22
C ILE A 365 7.59 12.01 -1.66
N ASN A 366 6.36 11.55 -1.87
CA ASN A 366 5.73 11.52 -3.19
C ASN A 366 5.47 12.95 -3.74
N ASP A 367 5.07 13.90 -2.91
CA ASP A 367 4.87 15.29 -3.32
C ASP A 367 6.18 15.96 -3.73
N ILE A 368 7.23 15.76 -2.94
CA ILE A 368 8.57 16.29 -3.24
C ILE A 368 9.15 15.62 -4.48
N SER A 369 9.04 14.31 -4.62
CA SER A 369 9.57 13.59 -5.81
C SER A 369 8.91 14.02 -7.13
N ARG A 370 7.65 14.47 -7.07
CA ARG A 370 6.93 15.02 -8.25
C ARG A 370 7.25 16.47 -8.52
N SER A 371 7.61 17.23 -7.48
CA SER A 371 7.78 18.69 -7.56
C SER A 371 9.22 19.09 -7.89
N TYR A 372 10.19 18.25 -7.59
CA TYR A 372 11.61 18.58 -7.72
C TYR A 372 12.37 17.58 -8.58
N PRO A 373 13.49 18.00 -9.24
CA PRO A 373 14.33 17.11 -10.02
C PRO A 373 14.85 15.93 -9.18
N ASN A 374 14.84 14.76 -9.78
CA ASN A 374 15.26 13.53 -9.12
C ASN A 374 16.80 13.40 -9.08
N THR A 375 17.44 14.10 -8.14
CA THR A 375 18.91 14.12 -7.98
C THR A 375 19.40 13.08 -6.98
N ALA A 376 20.67 12.72 -7.04
CA ALA A 376 21.30 11.79 -6.10
C ALA A 376 21.20 12.28 -4.65
N GLN A 377 21.41 13.57 -4.40
CA GLN A 377 21.30 14.18 -3.06
C GLN A 377 19.88 14.12 -2.49
N LEU A 378 18.86 14.38 -3.34
CA LEU A 378 17.47 14.28 -2.91
C LEU A 378 17.11 12.84 -2.54
N ASN A 379 17.56 11.88 -3.33
CA ASN A 379 17.36 10.46 -3.07
C ASN A 379 18.09 9.99 -1.79
N GLU A 380 19.31 10.44 -1.56
CA GLU A 380 20.04 10.19 -0.32
C GLU A 380 19.24 10.70 0.89
N TRP A 381 18.74 11.92 0.81
CA TRP A 381 17.94 12.50 1.88
C TRP A 381 16.63 11.74 2.14
N PHE A 382 15.95 11.27 1.09
CA PHE A 382 14.78 10.40 1.27
C PHE A 382 15.14 9.11 2.02
N CYS A 383 16.30 8.50 1.74
CA CYS A 383 16.77 7.33 2.48
C CYS A 383 16.98 7.66 3.96
N VAL A 384 17.59 8.81 4.28
CA VAL A 384 17.77 9.27 5.66
C VAL A 384 16.44 9.43 6.39
N MET A 385 15.47 10.08 5.76
CA MET A 385 14.13 10.27 6.31
C MET A 385 13.43 8.92 6.57
N ILE A 386 13.41 8.05 5.57
CA ILE A 386 12.77 6.75 5.71
C ILE A 386 13.42 5.94 6.83
N ASP A 387 14.75 5.89 6.87
CA ASP A 387 15.48 5.15 7.90
C ASP A 387 15.22 5.68 9.31
N PHE A 388 15.09 7.01 9.47
CA PHE A 388 14.74 7.61 10.75
C PHE A 388 13.36 7.16 11.22
N TYR A 389 12.34 7.28 10.35
CA TYR A 389 10.96 6.98 10.74
C TYR A 389 10.69 5.47 10.88
N LEU A 390 11.38 4.60 10.14
CA LEU A 390 11.31 3.15 10.33
C LEU A 390 11.93 2.69 11.65
N LYS A 391 12.89 3.44 12.20
CA LYS A 391 13.56 3.15 13.47
C LYS A 391 12.88 3.76 14.70
N LEU A 392 11.73 4.41 14.54
CA LEU A 392 11.02 4.99 15.68
C LEU A 392 10.69 3.94 16.74
N PRO A 393 11.03 4.19 18.03
CA PRO A 393 10.84 3.20 19.11
C PRO A 393 9.39 2.76 19.31
N ILE A 394 8.44 3.63 18.97
CA ILE A 394 7.01 3.35 19.10
C ILE A 394 6.55 2.37 18.03
N ALA A 395 7.04 2.49 16.80
CA ALA A 395 6.73 1.56 15.71
C ALA A 395 7.21 0.14 16.04
N SER A 396 8.40 -0.01 16.62
CA SER A 396 8.90 -1.32 17.07
C SER A 396 8.09 -1.91 18.21
N LYS A 397 7.68 -1.10 19.20
CA LYS A 397 6.81 -1.55 20.29
C LYS A 397 5.45 -2.04 19.81
N LEU A 398 4.87 -1.40 18.80
CA LEU A 398 3.60 -1.84 18.22
C LEU A 398 3.77 -3.15 17.46
N LYS A 399 4.93 -3.40 16.85
CA LYS A 399 5.26 -4.68 16.22
C LYS A 399 5.33 -5.81 17.24
N GLU A 400 6.05 -5.62 18.36
CA GLU A 400 6.14 -6.59 19.46
C GLU A 400 4.77 -6.89 20.08
N LEU A 401 3.91 -5.87 20.21
CA LEU A 401 2.56 -6.03 20.75
C LEU A 401 1.60 -6.73 19.80
N ASN A 402 1.84 -6.70 18.49
CA ASN A 402 1.04 -7.45 17.53
C ASN A 402 1.24 -8.96 17.69
N GLU A 403 2.44 -9.40 18.00
CA GLU A 403 2.73 -10.81 18.29
C GLU A 403 1.98 -11.31 19.54
N GLU A 404 1.75 -10.43 20.53
CA GLU A 404 1.01 -10.76 21.76
C GLU A 404 -0.52 -10.63 21.63
N ASN A 405 -1.04 -9.79 20.73
CA ASN A 405 -2.46 -9.40 20.65
C ASN A 405 -3.25 -10.02 19.49
N LEU A 406 -2.69 -10.91 18.69
CA LEU A 406 -3.42 -11.67 17.65
C LEU A 406 -4.63 -12.42 18.22
N GLU A 407 -4.67 -12.63 19.55
CA GLU A 407 -5.79 -13.29 20.25
C GLU A 407 -6.96 -12.35 20.62
N ASN A 408 -6.81 -11.03 20.56
CA ASN A 408 -7.78 -10.09 21.15
C ASN A 408 -8.53 -9.15 20.16
N GLY A 409 -8.47 -9.36 18.86
CA GLY A 409 -9.37 -8.70 17.89
C GLY A 409 -9.18 -7.19 17.67
N GLY A 410 -8.06 -6.58 18.09
CA GLY A 410 -7.74 -5.16 17.89
C GLY A 410 -6.88 -4.85 16.66
N GLY A 411 -6.88 -5.73 15.65
CA GLY A 411 -5.84 -5.82 14.63
C GLY A 411 -5.74 -4.69 13.59
N ASN A 412 -6.83 -4.03 13.22
CA ASN A 412 -6.87 -3.25 11.97
C ASN A 412 -5.85 -2.09 11.85
N HIS A 413 -5.50 -1.41 12.93
CA HIS A 413 -4.55 -0.29 12.84
C HIS A 413 -3.09 -0.75 12.81
N ILE A 414 -2.77 -1.86 13.47
CA ILE A 414 -1.41 -2.40 13.51
C ILE A 414 -1.06 -2.99 12.15
N GLU A 415 -1.96 -3.73 11.53
CA GLU A 415 -1.81 -4.22 10.15
C GLU A 415 -1.53 -3.07 9.18
N ALA A 416 -2.30 -1.98 9.26
CA ALA A 416 -2.08 -0.80 8.42
C ALA A 416 -0.74 -0.09 8.67
N ILE A 417 -0.22 -0.12 9.91
CA ILE A 417 1.13 0.40 10.21
C ILE A 417 2.19 -0.47 9.56
N LEU A 418 2.09 -1.79 9.71
CA LEU A 418 3.03 -2.74 9.10
C LEU A 418 3.01 -2.62 7.58
N GLU A 419 1.83 -2.49 6.98
CA GLU A 419 1.68 -2.22 5.54
C GLU A 419 2.42 -0.94 5.13
N CYS A 420 2.22 0.18 5.83
CA CYS A 420 2.92 1.43 5.54
C CYS A 420 4.44 1.31 5.75
N MET A 421 4.89 0.56 6.75
CA MET A 421 6.32 0.32 6.97
C MET A 421 6.93 -0.50 5.83
N ALA A 422 6.25 -1.55 5.40
CA ALA A 422 6.66 -2.36 4.26
C ALA A 422 6.72 -1.53 2.96
N GLU A 423 5.71 -0.70 2.70
CA GLU A 423 5.70 0.22 1.56
C GLU A 423 6.89 1.21 1.60
N LEU A 424 7.20 1.77 2.77
CA LEU A 424 8.36 2.66 2.94
C LEU A 424 9.69 1.92 2.71
N ARG A 425 9.80 0.65 3.14
CA ARG A 425 10.98 -0.19 2.83
C ARG A 425 11.12 -0.42 1.34
N LEU A 426 10.04 -0.73 0.64
CA LEU A 426 10.05 -0.89 -0.81
C LEU A 426 10.38 0.42 -1.52
N LEU A 427 9.86 1.54 -1.04
CA LEU A 427 10.21 2.85 -1.57
C LEU A 427 11.71 3.13 -1.40
N ARG A 428 12.28 2.87 -0.21
CA ARG A 428 13.71 2.97 0.04
C ARG A 428 14.51 2.06 -0.88
N ARG A 429 14.11 0.78 -1.00
CA ARG A 429 14.75 -0.19 -1.91
C ARG A 429 14.77 0.31 -3.35
N THR A 430 13.65 0.89 -3.81
CA THR A 430 13.52 1.48 -5.14
C THR A 430 14.46 2.68 -5.32
N ILE A 431 14.55 3.56 -4.33
CA ILE A 431 15.45 4.72 -4.34
C ILE A 431 16.91 4.28 -4.37
N VAL A 432 17.28 3.31 -3.51
CA VAL A 432 18.64 2.75 -3.47
C VAL A 432 18.99 2.06 -4.80
N GLY A 433 18.03 1.36 -5.41
CA GLY A 433 18.19 0.77 -6.75
C GLY A 433 18.51 1.80 -7.83
N LYS A 434 17.85 2.96 -7.82
CA LYS A 434 18.17 4.06 -8.74
C LYS A 434 19.59 4.58 -8.55
N LEU A 435 20.01 4.73 -7.30
CA LEU A 435 21.38 5.15 -6.96
C LEU A 435 22.42 4.08 -7.34
N ALA A 436 22.07 2.81 -7.22
CA ALA A 436 22.89 1.68 -7.63
C ALA A 436 23.17 1.71 -9.14
N VAL A 437 22.14 1.96 -9.95
CA VAL A 437 22.29 2.11 -11.41
C VAL A 437 23.20 3.27 -11.77
N LEU A 438 23.12 4.42 -11.08
CA LEU A 438 24.02 5.54 -11.28
C LEU A 438 25.49 5.19 -10.97
N LYS A 439 25.73 4.29 -10.02
CA LYS A 439 27.07 3.75 -9.71
C LYS A 439 27.51 2.61 -10.63
N GLY A 440 26.66 2.19 -11.58
CA GLY A 440 26.95 1.11 -12.52
C GLY A 440 26.74 -0.29 -11.93
N LEU A 441 26.00 -0.43 -10.83
CA LEU A 441 25.63 -1.72 -10.27
C LEU A 441 24.42 -2.30 -11.02
N GLU A 442 24.36 -3.63 -11.12
CA GLU A 442 23.26 -4.32 -11.77
C GLU A 442 22.08 -4.53 -10.81
N LEU A 443 20.86 -4.27 -11.29
CA LEU A 443 19.66 -4.55 -10.53
C LEU A 443 19.31 -6.04 -10.59
N PRO A 444 18.94 -6.67 -9.48
CA PRO A 444 18.47 -8.05 -9.47
C PRO A 444 17.04 -8.22 -9.99
N GLN A 445 16.30 -7.15 -10.19
CA GLN A 445 14.88 -7.18 -10.61
C GLN A 445 14.69 -7.44 -12.09
N ILE A 446 13.53 -8.01 -12.46
CA ILE A 446 13.06 -8.00 -13.84
C ILE A 446 12.60 -6.57 -14.18
N GLY A 447 13.03 -6.05 -15.35
CA GLY A 447 12.89 -4.65 -15.74
C GLY A 447 11.48 -4.06 -15.86
N PHE A 448 10.40 -4.84 -15.70
CA PHE A 448 9.04 -4.31 -15.88
C PHE A 448 8.49 -3.49 -14.70
N VAL A 449 9.21 -3.39 -13.58
CA VAL A 449 8.78 -2.59 -12.43
C VAL A 449 9.48 -1.23 -12.36
N LEU A 450 10.64 -1.08 -13.00
CA LEU A 450 11.53 0.08 -12.83
C LEU A 450 11.80 0.90 -14.10
N GLU A 451 11.30 0.49 -15.26
CA GLU A 451 11.60 1.19 -16.53
C GLU A 451 10.99 2.60 -16.65
N ASP A 452 10.02 2.95 -15.80
CA ASP A 452 9.24 4.19 -15.97
C ASP A 452 9.69 5.39 -15.12
N ILE A 453 10.79 5.28 -14.36
CA ILE A 453 11.29 6.41 -13.59
C ILE A 453 12.70 6.77 -14.08
N PRO A 454 12.82 7.53 -15.18
CA PRO A 454 14.11 8.07 -15.55
C PRO A 454 14.60 8.94 -14.38
N LEU A 455 15.79 8.64 -13.90
CA LEU A 455 16.56 9.65 -13.18
C LEU A 455 16.75 10.78 -14.19
N ASP A 456 16.35 12.00 -13.84
CA ASP A 456 16.73 13.19 -14.57
C ASP A 456 18.27 13.31 -14.48
N ALA A 457 18.94 12.44 -15.19
CA ALA A 457 20.36 12.57 -15.40
C ALA A 457 20.54 13.84 -16.20
N GLU A 458 21.18 14.83 -15.63
CA GLU A 458 21.85 15.85 -16.42
C GLU A 458 22.68 15.10 -17.47
N LYS A 459 22.24 15.13 -18.71
CA LYS A 459 22.71 14.28 -19.81
C LYS A 459 24.20 14.36 -20.09
N ASP A 460 24.97 15.22 -19.41
CA ASP A 460 26.34 15.55 -19.76
C ASP A 460 27.36 15.66 -18.62
N LYS A 461 27.01 15.27 -17.38
CA LYS A 461 28.02 15.21 -16.30
C LYS A 461 27.86 13.94 -15.49
N PRO A 462 28.95 13.17 -15.26
CA PRO A 462 28.90 12.13 -14.24
C PRO A 462 28.48 12.78 -12.91
N PRO A 463 27.57 12.18 -12.13
CA PRO A 463 27.12 12.73 -10.87
C PRO A 463 28.30 12.82 -9.91
N SER A 464 28.88 14.01 -9.79
CA SER A 464 30.01 14.29 -8.89
C SER A 464 29.57 14.54 -7.43
N ALA A 465 28.33 14.33 -7.09
CA ALA A 465 27.86 14.41 -5.73
C ALA A 465 28.22 13.13 -5.01
N GLU A 466 29.30 13.16 -4.23
CA GLU A 466 29.62 12.10 -3.31
C GLU A 466 28.50 11.94 -2.30
N LEU A 467 27.98 10.70 -2.19
CA LEU A 467 27.03 10.35 -1.16
C LEU A 467 27.72 10.44 0.20
N THR A 468 27.05 11.03 1.18
CA THR A 468 27.59 11.32 2.51
C THR A 468 26.95 10.48 3.62
N TYR A 469 25.79 9.91 3.38
CA TYR A 469 25.09 9.06 4.34
C TYR A 469 25.78 7.69 4.48
N ALA A 470 26.40 7.45 5.62
CA ALA A 470 27.26 6.29 5.85
C ALA A 470 26.59 4.92 5.57
N PRO A 471 25.32 4.66 5.99
CA PRO A 471 24.66 3.39 5.67
C PRO A 471 24.50 3.19 4.17
N LEU A 472 24.07 4.22 3.45
CA LEU A 472 23.85 4.17 2.00
C LEU A 472 25.18 3.99 1.23
N VAL A 473 26.25 4.62 1.68
CA VAL A 473 27.60 4.46 1.11
C VAL A 473 28.06 3.02 1.23
N ALA A 474 27.87 2.40 2.40
CA ALA A 474 28.23 1.01 2.65
C ALA A 474 27.38 0.03 1.81
N GLU A 475 26.08 0.28 1.68
CA GLU A 475 25.18 -0.54 0.86
C GLU A 475 25.52 -0.51 -0.63
N LEU A 476 26.07 0.60 -1.12
CA LEU A 476 26.43 0.83 -2.52
C LEU A 476 27.95 0.74 -2.80
N GLU A 477 28.73 0.11 -1.94
CA GLU A 477 30.17 -0.02 -2.10
C GLU A 477 30.54 -0.96 -3.24
N ASN A 478 29.87 -2.11 -3.33
CA ASN A 478 30.07 -3.10 -4.39
C ASN A 478 28.77 -3.88 -4.66
N GLN A 479 28.78 -4.74 -5.71
CA GLN A 479 27.60 -5.54 -6.08
C GLN A 479 27.16 -6.46 -4.94
N GLY A 480 28.07 -7.13 -4.26
CA GLY A 480 27.71 -8.05 -3.18
C GLY A 480 27.09 -7.38 -1.95
N THR A 481 27.54 -6.16 -1.59
CA THR A 481 26.90 -5.38 -0.50
C THR A 481 25.52 -4.89 -0.90
N TYR A 482 25.33 -4.51 -2.15
CA TYR A 482 24.03 -4.12 -2.67
C TYR A 482 23.06 -5.30 -2.72
N ASP A 483 23.51 -6.46 -3.21
CA ASP A 483 22.68 -7.66 -3.29
C ASP A 483 22.25 -8.14 -1.89
N ALA A 484 23.17 -8.12 -0.92
CA ALA A 484 22.85 -8.43 0.48
C ALA A 484 21.86 -7.44 1.10
N TYR A 485 21.99 -6.15 0.81
CA TYR A 485 21.00 -5.14 1.21
C TYR A 485 19.65 -5.41 0.55
N PHE A 486 19.62 -5.69 -0.75
CA PHE A 486 18.39 -5.97 -1.50
C PHE A 486 17.66 -7.19 -0.93
N GLU A 487 18.39 -8.27 -0.66
CA GLU A 487 17.86 -9.49 -0.06
C GLU A 487 17.26 -9.20 1.32
N SER A 488 18.03 -8.61 2.24
CA SER A 488 17.58 -8.32 3.61
C SER A 488 16.38 -7.36 3.67
N SER A 489 16.39 -6.33 2.82
CA SER A 489 15.28 -5.36 2.73
C SER A 489 14.01 -6.00 2.18
N THR A 490 14.15 -6.90 1.20
CA THR A 490 13.02 -7.61 0.59
C THR A 490 12.41 -8.61 1.57
N ILE A 491 13.23 -9.39 2.28
CA ILE A 491 12.78 -10.33 3.31
C ILE A 491 12.01 -9.58 4.42
N ALA A 492 12.56 -8.47 4.91
CA ALA A 492 11.89 -7.68 5.94
C ALA A 492 10.53 -7.12 5.46
N ALA A 493 10.42 -6.71 4.20
CA ALA A 493 9.17 -6.27 3.62
C ALA A 493 8.16 -7.43 3.46
N ILE A 494 8.62 -8.62 3.04
CA ILE A 494 7.80 -9.83 2.95
C ILE A 494 7.22 -10.18 4.32
N GLU A 495 8.04 -10.22 5.38
CA GLU A 495 7.58 -10.50 6.75
C GLU A 495 6.49 -9.52 7.20
N GLU A 496 6.65 -8.23 6.92
CA GLU A 496 5.66 -7.21 7.25
C GLU A 496 4.37 -7.40 6.44
N PHE A 497 4.44 -7.71 5.13
CA PHE A 497 3.26 -7.95 4.27
C PHE A 497 2.54 -9.26 4.56
N VAL A 498 3.25 -10.31 4.97
CA VAL A 498 2.62 -11.57 5.45
C VAL A 498 1.72 -11.27 6.67
N ASN A 499 2.21 -10.47 7.61
CA ASN A 499 1.44 -10.08 8.79
C ASN A 499 0.23 -9.18 8.46
N CYS A 500 0.17 -8.61 7.25
CA CYS A 500 -0.94 -7.80 6.75
C CYS A 500 -1.84 -8.55 5.75
N ASN A 501 -1.64 -9.86 5.55
CA ASN A 501 -2.37 -10.69 4.57
C ASN A 501 -2.31 -10.17 3.12
N ARG A 502 -1.21 -9.51 2.74
CA ARG A 502 -0.98 -9.00 1.37
C ARG A 502 -0.30 -10.04 0.48
N ASN A 503 -0.93 -11.19 0.29
CA ASN A 503 -0.36 -12.36 -0.39
C ASN A 503 0.16 -12.06 -1.80
N VAL A 504 -0.58 -11.29 -2.59
CA VAL A 504 -0.15 -10.92 -3.97
C VAL A 504 1.18 -10.15 -3.97
N THR A 505 1.35 -9.22 -3.02
CA THR A 505 2.59 -8.45 -2.89
C THR A 505 3.73 -9.34 -2.41
N VAL A 506 3.45 -10.28 -1.50
CA VAL A 506 4.42 -11.27 -1.03
C VAL A 506 4.92 -12.13 -2.19
N ASP A 507 4.01 -12.61 -3.04
CA ASP A 507 4.37 -13.42 -4.21
C ASP A 507 5.25 -12.63 -5.19
N LEU A 508 4.91 -11.36 -5.46
CA LEU A 508 5.73 -10.48 -6.31
C LEU A 508 7.13 -10.25 -5.75
N LEU A 509 7.24 -10.03 -4.44
CA LEU A 509 8.53 -9.82 -3.78
C LEU A 509 9.36 -11.11 -3.70
N SER A 510 8.70 -12.25 -3.56
CA SER A 510 9.35 -13.57 -3.61
C SER A 510 9.99 -13.82 -4.98
N VAL A 511 9.35 -13.36 -6.06
CA VAL A 511 9.93 -13.39 -7.40
C VAL A 511 11.22 -12.55 -7.48
N ASP A 512 11.25 -11.37 -6.88
CA ASP A 512 12.47 -10.54 -6.84
C ASP A 512 13.63 -11.28 -6.16
N LEU A 513 13.36 -12.01 -5.06
CA LEU A 513 14.36 -12.86 -4.39
C LEU A 513 14.80 -14.03 -5.28
N ALA A 514 13.87 -14.69 -5.93
CA ALA A 514 14.19 -15.80 -6.82
C ALA A 514 15.13 -15.36 -7.96
N ILE A 515 14.91 -14.19 -8.52
CA ILE A 515 15.77 -13.62 -9.57
C ILE A 515 17.15 -13.27 -9.03
N LEU A 516 17.24 -12.71 -7.82
CA LEU A 516 18.49 -12.46 -7.15
C LEU A 516 19.28 -13.77 -6.95
N HIS A 517 18.64 -14.81 -6.39
CA HIS A 517 19.26 -16.12 -6.17
C HIS A 517 19.72 -16.77 -7.48
N TYR A 518 18.95 -16.64 -8.55
CA TYR A 518 19.35 -17.10 -9.88
C TYR A 518 20.61 -16.39 -10.38
N LYS A 519 20.69 -15.05 -10.23
CA LYS A 519 21.88 -14.27 -10.63
C LYS A 519 23.11 -14.64 -9.82
N GLU A 520 22.94 -14.90 -8.53
CA GLU A 520 24.01 -15.37 -7.63
C GLU A 520 24.35 -16.85 -7.81
N LYS A 521 23.70 -17.56 -8.74
CA LYS A 521 23.87 -19.00 -9.02
C LYS A 521 23.41 -19.92 -7.87
N ARG A 522 22.57 -19.42 -6.98
CA ARG A 522 21.88 -20.20 -5.93
C ARG A 522 20.62 -20.86 -6.56
N TYR A 523 20.83 -21.75 -7.52
CA TYR A 523 19.75 -22.29 -8.37
C TYR A 523 18.68 -23.06 -7.61
N GLN A 524 19.07 -23.78 -6.53
CA GLN A 524 18.09 -24.53 -5.74
C GLN A 524 17.13 -23.60 -5.01
N GLU A 525 17.64 -22.54 -4.37
CA GLU A 525 16.81 -21.57 -3.67
C GLU A 525 15.89 -20.80 -4.61
N ALA A 526 16.40 -20.45 -5.81
CA ALA A 526 15.60 -19.84 -6.85
C ALA A 526 14.48 -20.77 -7.32
N LEU A 527 14.78 -22.06 -7.49
CA LEU A 527 13.85 -23.08 -7.94
C LEU A 527 12.71 -23.30 -6.95
N ASP A 528 13.02 -23.38 -5.66
CA ASP A 528 12.03 -23.59 -4.59
C ASP A 528 10.98 -22.47 -4.55
N ILE A 529 11.40 -21.22 -4.77
CA ILE A 529 10.51 -20.06 -4.84
C ILE A 529 9.73 -20.07 -6.17
N LEU A 530 10.41 -20.25 -7.29
CA LEU A 530 9.79 -20.16 -8.61
C LEU A 530 8.75 -21.25 -8.85
N MET A 531 8.92 -22.44 -8.29
CA MET A 531 8.01 -23.57 -8.43
C MET A 531 6.58 -23.23 -7.97
N ILE A 532 6.47 -22.37 -6.94
CA ILE A 532 5.18 -21.89 -6.43
C ILE A 532 4.71 -20.67 -7.23
N SER A 533 5.60 -19.74 -7.49
CA SER A 533 5.27 -18.43 -8.04
C SER A 533 4.79 -18.47 -9.47
N TYR A 534 5.40 -19.27 -10.39
CA TYR A 534 4.98 -19.27 -11.78
C TYR A 534 3.56 -19.81 -11.99
N ASP A 535 3.17 -20.84 -11.22
CA ASP A 535 1.82 -21.41 -11.30
C ASP A 535 0.77 -20.39 -10.85
N TYR A 536 1.06 -19.63 -9.79
CA TYR A 536 0.19 -18.55 -9.33
C TYR A 536 -0.10 -17.53 -10.45
N PHE A 537 0.93 -17.05 -11.13
CA PHE A 537 0.76 -16.04 -12.18
C PHE A 537 0.01 -16.59 -13.41
N ILE A 538 0.29 -17.83 -13.82
CA ILE A 538 -0.41 -18.46 -14.95
C ILE A 538 -1.89 -18.70 -14.62
N LEU A 539 -2.20 -19.20 -13.43
CA LEU A 539 -3.56 -19.47 -13.00
C LEU A 539 -4.41 -18.18 -12.88
N ASN A 540 -3.78 -17.05 -12.56
CA ASN A 540 -4.45 -15.75 -12.52
C ASN A 540 -4.46 -15.02 -13.86
N GLY A 541 -4.06 -15.65 -14.96
CA GLY A 541 -4.08 -15.07 -16.29
C GLY A 541 -2.91 -14.13 -16.60
N TRP A 542 -1.89 -14.07 -15.74
CA TRP A 542 -0.71 -13.23 -15.94
C TRP A 542 0.36 -14.03 -16.75
N ASN A 543 -0.06 -14.53 -17.89
CA ASN A 543 0.72 -15.46 -18.71
C ASN A 543 2.09 -14.93 -19.13
N PHE A 544 2.22 -13.62 -19.29
CA PHE A 544 3.51 -13.02 -19.61
C PHE A 544 4.52 -13.16 -18.47
N MET A 545 4.14 -12.79 -17.25
CA MET A 545 5.03 -12.94 -16.08
C MET A 545 5.31 -14.41 -15.79
N GLY A 546 4.26 -15.23 -15.78
CA GLY A 546 4.41 -16.67 -15.60
C GLY A 546 5.34 -17.32 -16.64
N GLY A 547 5.26 -16.90 -17.91
CA GLY A 547 6.15 -17.34 -18.97
C GLY A 547 7.62 -16.96 -18.74
N ALA A 548 7.88 -15.70 -18.32
CA ALA A 548 9.25 -15.26 -18.03
C ALA A 548 9.85 -16.00 -16.83
N LEU A 549 9.05 -16.26 -15.81
CA LEU A 549 9.49 -17.04 -14.65
C LEU A 549 9.75 -18.51 -14.98
N LEU A 550 8.93 -19.09 -15.87
CA LEU A 550 9.15 -20.44 -16.36
C LEU A 550 10.45 -20.58 -17.17
N GLU A 551 10.85 -19.57 -17.93
CA GLU A 551 12.15 -19.58 -18.60
C GLU A 551 13.30 -19.70 -17.59
N ILE A 552 13.29 -18.87 -16.53
CA ILE A 552 14.30 -18.89 -15.47
C ILE A 552 14.26 -20.23 -14.72
N TYR A 553 13.04 -20.72 -14.44
CA TYR A 553 12.84 -22.01 -13.77
C TYR A 553 13.44 -23.16 -14.55
N LEU A 554 13.20 -23.21 -15.87
CA LEU A 554 13.78 -24.24 -16.76
C LEU A 554 15.30 -24.17 -16.81
N GLU A 555 15.89 -22.97 -16.83
CA GLU A 555 17.35 -22.83 -16.75
C GLU A 555 17.91 -23.33 -15.42
N CYS A 556 17.22 -23.07 -14.29
CA CYS A 556 17.62 -23.63 -13.00
C CYS A 556 17.59 -25.16 -13.00
N ILE A 557 16.53 -25.78 -13.54
CA ILE A 557 16.40 -27.23 -13.68
C ILE A 557 17.57 -27.81 -14.49
N GLN A 558 17.85 -27.22 -15.65
CA GLN A 558 18.95 -27.68 -16.51
C GLN A 558 20.32 -27.57 -15.85
N LYS A 559 20.53 -26.58 -14.95
CA LYS A 559 21.79 -26.42 -14.20
C LYS A 559 21.94 -27.41 -13.05
N LEU A 560 20.83 -27.86 -12.48
CA LEU A 560 20.84 -28.78 -11.33
C LEU A 560 20.76 -30.27 -11.74
N ASP A 561 20.30 -30.55 -12.96
CA ASP A 561 20.17 -31.91 -13.52
C ASP A 561 19.41 -32.90 -12.61
N THR A 562 18.38 -32.43 -11.93
CA THR A 562 17.70 -33.17 -10.85
C THR A 562 16.28 -33.64 -11.18
N PHE A 563 15.73 -33.25 -12.34
CA PHE A 563 14.31 -33.51 -12.68
C PHE A 563 14.17 -34.52 -13.80
N ASP A 564 13.04 -35.28 -13.78
CA ASP A 564 12.74 -36.26 -14.79
C ASP A 564 12.14 -35.66 -16.07
N HIS A 565 12.08 -36.45 -17.14
CA HIS A 565 11.55 -36.05 -18.44
C HIS A 565 10.10 -35.57 -18.39
N GLU A 566 9.28 -36.16 -17.52
CA GLU A 566 7.87 -35.81 -17.41
C GLU A 566 7.70 -34.40 -16.86
N HIS A 567 8.49 -34.07 -15.82
CA HIS A 567 8.46 -32.71 -15.22
C HIS A 567 8.93 -31.64 -16.20
N ILE A 568 10.03 -31.91 -16.91
CA ILE A 568 10.56 -31.01 -17.95
C ILE A 568 9.53 -30.82 -19.07
N LEU A 569 8.90 -31.91 -19.53
CA LEU A 569 7.86 -31.85 -20.57
C LEU A 569 6.67 -30.99 -20.14
N LYS A 570 6.13 -31.22 -18.93
CA LYS A 570 4.99 -30.44 -18.41
C LYS A 570 5.33 -28.98 -18.29
N THR A 571 6.54 -28.65 -17.83
CA THR A 571 7.01 -27.28 -17.68
C THR A 571 7.20 -26.61 -19.05
N ASN A 572 7.80 -27.29 -20.01
CA ASN A 572 7.93 -26.82 -21.39
C ASN A 572 6.56 -26.57 -22.05
N LEU A 573 5.57 -27.42 -21.80
CA LEU A 573 4.21 -27.24 -22.30
C LEU A 573 3.52 -26.04 -21.69
N LYS A 574 3.70 -25.80 -20.40
CA LYS A 574 3.21 -24.58 -19.72
C LYS A 574 3.86 -23.32 -20.31
N LEU A 575 5.17 -23.33 -20.52
CA LEU A 575 5.89 -22.23 -21.14
C LEU A 575 5.40 -21.98 -22.58
N PHE A 576 5.22 -23.06 -23.36
CA PHE A 576 4.71 -22.96 -24.73
C PHE A 576 3.29 -22.37 -24.74
N GLY A 577 2.42 -22.80 -23.81
CA GLY A 577 1.08 -22.25 -23.63
C GLY A 577 1.07 -20.78 -23.24
N ALA A 578 1.97 -20.35 -22.37
CA ALA A 578 2.10 -18.95 -21.96
C ALA A 578 2.45 -17.99 -23.11
N LEU A 579 3.01 -18.51 -24.20
CA LEU A 579 3.30 -17.73 -25.41
C LEU A 579 2.05 -17.39 -26.23
N LYS A 580 0.95 -18.11 -26.07
CA LYS A 580 -0.27 -17.94 -26.88
C LYS A 580 -0.81 -16.50 -26.84
N GLU A 581 -0.73 -15.83 -25.70
CA GLU A 581 -1.27 -14.51 -25.48
C GLU A 581 -0.29 -13.37 -25.75
N ASN A 582 1.02 -13.66 -25.90
CA ASN A 582 2.08 -12.67 -25.92
C ASN A 582 2.54 -12.19 -27.29
N VAL A 583 1.88 -12.60 -28.37
CA VAL A 583 2.28 -12.26 -29.75
C VAL A 583 2.25 -10.75 -30.04
N ASN A 584 1.52 -9.96 -29.26
CA ASN A 584 1.33 -8.52 -29.47
C ASN A 584 2.16 -7.60 -28.56
N PHE A 585 2.91 -8.11 -27.60
CA PHE A 585 3.72 -7.29 -26.70
C PHE A 585 5.12 -7.02 -27.24
N ASN A 586 5.21 -6.29 -28.35
CA ASN A 586 6.48 -5.91 -28.97
C ASN A 586 7.15 -4.66 -28.37
N ARG A 587 6.73 -4.19 -27.21
CA ARG A 587 7.28 -2.96 -26.60
C ARG A 587 7.97 -3.24 -25.27
N GLY A 588 9.28 -3.14 -25.23
CA GLY A 588 10.03 -2.69 -24.07
C GLY A 588 10.70 -3.75 -23.20
N ILE A 589 10.40 -5.06 -23.29
CA ILE A 589 11.01 -6.03 -22.37
C ILE A 589 12.13 -6.78 -23.07
N ASN A 590 13.32 -6.17 -23.03
CA ASN A 590 14.44 -6.64 -23.84
C ASN A 590 15.28 -7.76 -23.22
N HIS A 591 15.07 -8.14 -21.96
CA HIS A 591 16.03 -8.99 -21.26
C HIS A 591 15.61 -10.45 -20.98
N TYR A 592 14.32 -10.79 -21.04
CA TYR A 592 13.83 -12.09 -20.58
C TYR A 592 12.90 -12.85 -21.54
N SER A 593 13.01 -12.68 -22.82
CA SER A 593 12.24 -13.52 -23.75
C SER A 593 13.17 -14.34 -24.60
N LEU A 594 13.53 -15.52 -24.09
CA LEU A 594 14.18 -16.58 -24.87
C LEU A 594 13.41 -16.90 -26.15
N LEU A 595 12.11 -16.62 -26.15
CA LEU A 595 11.18 -17.04 -27.18
C LEU A 595 10.78 -15.95 -28.17
N LYS A 596 11.53 -14.82 -28.20
CA LYS A 596 11.37 -13.78 -29.24
C LYS A 596 11.61 -14.28 -30.63
N ASN A 597 12.53 -15.23 -30.78
CA ASN A 597 12.97 -15.70 -32.07
C ASN A 597 12.19 -16.96 -32.46
N ARG A 598 11.71 -17.01 -33.72
CA ARG A 598 11.05 -18.20 -34.32
C ARG A 598 11.88 -19.46 -34.15
N ARG A 599 13.22 -19.37 -34.26
CA ARG A 599 14.11 -20.53 -34.10
C ARG A 599 14.05 -21.08 -32.65
N GLN A 600 13.98 -20.24 -31.67
CA GLN A 600 13.91 -20.67 -30.27
C GLN A 600 12.56 -21.32 -29.95
N ARG A 601 11.46 -20.76 -30.47
CA ARG A 601 10.13 -21.38 -30.35
C ARG A 601 10.07 -22.74 -31.03
N ARG A 602 10.69 -22.91 -32.21
CA ARG A 602 10.79 -24.21 -32.87
C ARG A 602 11.63 -25.18 -32.06
N ALA A 603 12.78 -24.75 -31.54
CA ALA A 603 13.64 -25.59 -30.71
C ALA A 603 12.93 -26.05 -29.44
N LEU A 604 12.12 -25.18 -28.80
CA LEU A 604 11.31 -25.54 -27.63
C LEU A 604 10.27 -26.61 -28.01
N PHE A 605 9.59 -26.45 -29.14
CA PHE A 605 8.63 -27.44 -29.60
C PHE A 605 9.29 -28.78 -29.95
N ASP A 606 10.45 -28.76 -30.60
CA ASP A 606 11.24 -29.96 -30.91
C ASP A 606 11.68 -30.64 -29.62
N GLN A 607 12.08 -29.90 -28.58
CA GLN A 607 12.39 -30.43 -27.25
C GLN A 607 11.16 -31.10 -26.59
N ILE A 608 9.99 -30.44 -26.66
CA ILE A 608 8.73 -31.03 -26.18
C ILE A 608 8.47 -32.40 -26.85
N CYS A 609 8.68 -32.47 -28.16
CA CYS A 609 8.51 -33.70 -28.88
C CYS A 609 9.54 -34.77 -28.48
N GLU A 610 10.78 -34.38 -28.24
CA GLU A 610 11.86 -35.29 -27.82
C GLU A 610 11.61 -35.82 -26.40
N GLU A 611 11.33 -34.96 -25.43
CA GLU A 611 11.02 -35.35 -24.05
C GLU A 611 9.81 -36.29 -23.99
N SER A 612 8.80 -36.07 -24.83
CA SER A 612 7.62 -36.92 -24.88
C SER A 612 7.92 -38.36 -25.37
N ARG A 613 8.97 -38.58 -26.19
CA ARG A 613 9.37 -39.89 -26.67
C ARG A 613 10.07 -40.74 -25.61
N HIS A 614 10.63 -40.09 -24.58
CA HIS A 614 11.29 -40.79 -23.46
C HIS A 614 10.31 -41.31 -22.41
N LEU A 615 9.03 -40.95 -22.52
CA LEU A 615 8.00 -41.37 -21.56
C LEU A 615 7.40 -42.74 -21.94
N GLU A 616 7.00 -43.50 -20.94
CA GLU A 616 6.34 -44.79 -21.10
C GLU A 616 4.80 -44.69 -21.16
N HIS A 617 4.24 -43.52 -20.87
CA HIS A 617 2.79 -43.28 -20.81
C HIS A 617 2.39 -42.02 -21.59
N VAL A 618 1.11 -41.97 -21.99
CA VAL A 618 0.56 -40.83 -22.73
C VAL A 618 0.26 -39.68 -21.81
N ILE A 619 0.82 -38.51 -22.12
CA ILE A 619 0.48 -37.25 -21.46
C ILE A 619 -0.58 -36.50 -22.29
N GLU A 620 -1.67 -36.16 -21.63
CA GLU A 620 -2.74 -35.37 -22.21
C GLU A 620 -2.61 -33.91 -21.69
N TYR A 621 -2.56 -32.95 -22.62
CA TYR A 621 -2.49 -31.51 -22.30
C TYR A 621 -3.70 -30.79 -22.91
N PRO A 622 -4.31 -29.80 -22.22
CA PRO A 622 -5.49 -29.08 -22.72
C PRO A 622 -5.21 -28.36 -24.05
N LEU A 623 -5.94 -28.73 -25.10
CA LEU A 623 -5.80 -28.14 -26.42
C LEU A 623 -6.12 -26.64 -26.45
N SER A 624 -7.09 -26.21 -25.62
CA SER A 624 -7.50 -24.82 -25.49
C SER A 624 -6.39 -23.88 -24.99
N ASN A 625 -5.42 -24.41 -24.24
CA ASN A 625 -4.28 -23.64 -23.78
C ASN A 625 -3.27 -23.32 -24.88
N LEU A 626 -3.30 -24.11 -25.97
CA LEU A 626 -2.34 -23.97 -27.07
C LEU A 626 -2.97 -23.38 -28.33
N PHE A 627 -4.10 -23.93 -28.78
CA PHE A 627 -4.72 -23.57 -30.04
C PHE A 627 -6.14 -23.03 -29.84
N ASN A 628 -6.54 -22.12 -30.73
CA ASN A 628 -7.94 -21.76 -30.86
C ASN A 628 -8.52 -22.62 -31.98
N VAL A 629 -9.48 -23.43 -31.63
CA VAL A 629 -10.12 -24.38 -32.54
C VAL A 629 -11.59 -24.02 -32.66
N THR A 630 -12.06 -23.76 -33.87
CA THR A 630 -13.47 -23.52 -34.16
C THR A 630 -13.96 -24.59 -35.10
N LEU A 631 -15.10 -25.20 -34.77
CA LEU A 631 -15.68 -26.26 -35.53
C LEU A 631 -16.83 -25.73 -36.40
N ASN A 632 -16.87 -26.13 -37.65
CA ASN A 632 -18.02 -25.86 -38.50
C ASN A 632 -19.18 -26.80 -38.10
N HIS A 633 -20.38 -26.25 -37.95
CA HIS A 633 -21.55 -27.00 -37.52
C HIS A 633 -22.20 -27.87 -38.60
N PHE A 634 -21.60 -27.94 -39.80
CA PHE A 634 -22.14 -28.70 -40.91
C PHE A 634 -21.17 -29.85 -41.29
N ILE A 635 -21.75 -31.02 -41.40
CA ILE A 635 -21.10 -32.20 -42.00
C ILE A 635 -21.51 -32.27 -43.49
N PHE A 636 -20.53 -32.33 -44.35
CA PHE A 636 -20.72 -32.35 -45.79
C PHE A 636 -20.11 -33.61 -46.42
N PRO A 637 -20.63 -34.07 -47.57
CA PRO A 637 -19.99 -35.20 -48.28
C PRO A 637 -18.65 -34.74 -48.89
N ASP A 638 -17.64 -35.58 -48.84
CA ASP A 638 -16.38 -35.26 -49.48
C ASP A 638 -16.50 -35.43 -51.01
N GLU A 639 -16.20 -34.33 -51.70
CA GLU A 639 -16.32 -34.34 -53.20
C GLU A 639 -15.31 -35.29 -53.89
N GLY A 640 -14.19 -35.56 -53.22
CA GLY A 640 -13.13 -36.42 -53.73
C GLY A 640 -13.35 -37.95 -53.49
N SER A 641 -14.28 -38.28 -52.62
CA SER A 641 -14.56 -39.70 -52.25
C SER A 641 -16.05 -40.00 -52.29
N THR A 642 -16.37 -41.19 -52.81
CA THR A 642 -17.77 -41.55 -53.02
C THR A 642 -18.58 -41.80 -51.73
N ASP A 643 -17.90 -42.21 -50.64
CA ASP A 643 -18.58 -42.67 -49.42
C ASP A 643 -18.04 -42.05 -48.12
N GLU A 644 -17.37 -40.95 -48.23
CA GLU A 644 -16.84 -40.25 -47.05
C GLU A 644 -17.63 -38.97 -46.73
N TYR A 645 -17.78 -38.73 -45.43
CA TYR A 645 -18.30 -37.49 -44.91
C TYR A 645 -17.18 -36.67 -44.28
N ALA A 646 -17.24 -35.38 -44.37
CA ALA A 646 -16.21 -34.48 -43.91
C ALA A 646 -16.77 -33.44 -42.96
N ILE A 647 -15.94 -33.01 -42.02
CA ILE A 647 -16.19 -31.87 -41.15
C ILE A 647 -15.01 -30.91 -41.26
N GLN A 648 -15.31 -29.63 -41.32
CA GLN A 648 -14.29 -28.57 -41.37
C GLN A 648 -14.01 -28.07 -39.99
N VAL A 649 -12.72 -27.94 -39.71
CA VAL A 649 -12.20 -27.39 -38.46
C VAL A 649 -11.22 -26.26 -38.76
N ASP A 650 -11.44 -25.10 -38.22
CA ASP A 650 -10.54 -23.99 -38.37
C ASP A 650 -9.64 -23.90 -37.12
N VAL A 651 -8.35 -23.98 -37.36
CA VAL A 651 -7.32 -23.98 -36.30
C VAL A 651 -6.47 -22.72 -36.46
N VAL A 652 -6.34 -21.98 -35.36
CA VAL A 652 -5.44 -20.84 -35.26
C VAL A 652 -4.19 -21.24 -34.52
N ASN A 653 -3.05 -21.15 -35.19
CA ASN A 653 -1.73 -21.38 -34.60
C ASN A 653 -1.07 -20.03 -34.23
N PRO A 654 -1.04 -19.68 -32.95
CA PRO A 654 -0.50 -18.38 -32.50
C PRO A 654 1.02 -18.36 -32.37
N PHE A 655 1.71 -19.49 -32.49
CA PHE A 655 3.11 -19.62 -32.13
C PHE A 655 4.11 -19.16 -33.21
N GLY A 656 3.65 -18.91 -34.41
CA GLY A 656 4.52 -18.49 -35.50
C GLY A 656 5.53 -19.55 -35.98
N VAL A 657 5.27 -20.83 -35.69
CA VAL A 657 6.03 -22.00 -36.16
C VAL A 657 5.07 -23.02 -36.69
N GLU A 658 5.49 -23.75 -37.76
CA GLU A 658 4.73 -24.85 -38.29
C GLU A 658 4.76 -26.01 -37.31
N ILE A 659 3.58 -26.60 -37.02
CA ILE A 659 3.42 -27.72 -36.10
C ILE A 659 2.82 -28.90 -36.85
N GLU A 660 3.48 -30.03 -36.76
CA GLU A 660 3.04 -31.29 -37.38
C GLU A 660 2.35 -32.19 -36.36
N PHE A 661 1.20 -32.69 -36.71
CA PHE A 661 0.42 -33.66 -35.94
C PHE A 661 0.35 -34.99 -36.67
N GLN A 662 0.56 -36.07 -35.92
CA GLN A 662 0.43 -37.43 -36.46
C GLN A 662 -1.03 -37.73 -36.80
N GLN A 663 -1.95 -37.34 -35.93
CA GLN A 663 -3.38 -37.54 -36.12
C GLN A 663 -4.18 -36.42 -35.48
N LEU A 664 -5.18 -35.93 -36.19
CA LEU A 664 -6.26 -35.11 -35.64
C LEU A 664 -7.53 -35.98 -35.59
N ARG A 665 -8.22 -35.96 -34.44
CA ARG A 665 -9.46 -36.72 -34.26
C ARG A 665 -10.51 -35.87 -33.55
N ILE A 666 -11.73 -35.87 -34.11
CA ILE A 666 -12.90 -35.27 -33.47
C ILE A 666 -13.92 -36.39 -33.28
N THR A 667 -14.36 -36.56 -32.05
CA THR A 667 -15.41 -37.53 -31.73
C THR A 667 -16.68 -36.76 -31.38
N LEU A 668 -17.74 -37.07 -32.09
CA LEU A 668 -19.08 -36.56 -31.91
C LEU A 668 -19.94 -37.62 -31.22
N LYS A 669 -20.76 -37.23 -30.26
CA LYS A 669 -21.73 -38.06 -29.55
C LYS A 669 -23.15 -37.70 -30.03
N ASN A 670 -23.99 -38.67 -30.28
CA ASN A 670 -25.37 -38.41 -30.67
C ASN A 670 -26.19 -37.88 -29.47
N THR A 671 -27.04 -36.89 -29.73
CA THR A 671 -27.86 -36.26 -28.68
C THR A 671 -29.04 -37.12 -28.21
N GLU A 672 -29.53 -38.04 -29.08
CA GLU A 672 -30.67 -38.93 -28.79
C GLU A 672 -30.25 -40.33 -28.31
N GLN A 673 -29.07 -40.77 -28.73
CA GLN A 673 -28.54 -42.11 -28.42
C GLN A 673 -27.14 -41.99 -27.79
N GLU A 674 -27.07 -42.09 -26.49
CA GLU A 674 -25.84 -41.85 -25.72
C GLU A 674 -24.67 -42.77 -26.10
N ASN A 675 -24.92 -43.97 -26.62
CA ASN A 675 -23.90 -44.94 -26.99
C ASN A 675 -23.39 -44.79 -28.44
N LEU A 676 -23.93 -43.83 -29.19
CA LEU A 676 -23.59 -43.65 -30.59
C LEU A 676 -22.56 -42.53 -30.74
N GLU A 677 -21.35 -42.92 -31.16
CA GLU A 677 -20.23 -42.00 -31.38
C GLU A 677 -19.71 -42.12 -32.81
N ILE A 678 -19.38 -40.98 -33.41
CA ILE A 678 -18.76 -40.93 -34.74
C ILE A 678 -17.43 -40.17 -34.60
N SER A 679 -16.37 -40.77 -35.15
CA SER A 679 -15.06 -40.13 -35.16
C SER A 679 -14.66 -39.68 -36.56
N PHE A 680 -14.28 -38.44 -36.70
CA PHE A 680 -13.66 -37.87 -37.89
C PHE A 680 -12.16 -37.78 -37.65
N SER A 681 -11.35 -38.13 -38.62
CA SER A 681 -9.89 -38.14 -38.50
C SER A 681 -9.18 -37.60 -39.73
N ALA A 682 -8.02 -37.03 -39.49
CA ALA A 682 -7.05 -36.68 -40.51
C ALA A 682 -5.64 -37.06 -40.00
N PHE A 683 -4.78 -37.54 -40.89
CA PHE A 683 -3.44 -38.03 -40.55
C PHE A 683 -2.37 -37.17 -41.21
N ALA A 684 -1.22 -37.05 -40.58
CA ALA A 684 -0.05 -36.29 -41.03
C ALA A 684 -0.40 -34.84 -41.43
N VAL A 685 -1.01 -34.13 -40.50
CA VAL A 685 -1.50 -32.77 -40.74
C VAL A 685 -0.48 -31.77 -40.25
N SER A 686 -0.10 -30.80 -41.11
CA SER A 686 0.73 -29.69 -40.74
C SER A 686 -0.13 -28.42 -40.56
N VAL A 687 -0.03 -27.78 -39.40
CA VAL A 687 -0.70 -26.53 -39.13
C VAL A 687 0.29 -25.36 -39.27
N LEU A 688 0.05 -24.58 -40.31
CA LEU A 688 0.92 -23.48 -40.72
C LEU A 688 0.75 -22.24 -39.80
N GLU A 689 1.68 -21.34 -39.92
CA GLU A 689 1.75 -20.04 -39.22
C GLU A 689 0.65 -19.02 -39.63
N LYS A 690 -0.38 -19.41 -40.33
CA LYS A 690 -1.43 -18.49 -40.78
C LYS A 690 -2.44 -18.22 -39.65
N PRO A 691 -3.10 -17.07 -39.65
CA PRO A 691 -4.06 -16.71 -38.60
C PRO A 691 -5.19 -17.73 -38.42
N ALA A 692 -5.62 -18.37 -39.49
CA ALA A 692 -6.56 -19.48 -39.44
C ALA A 692 -6.31 -20.42 -40.61
N GLN A 693 -6.27 -21.73 -40.33
CA GLN A 693 -6.16 -22.76 -41.32
C GLN A 693 -7.37 -23.70 -41.22
N SER A 694 -8.09 -23.88 -42.34
CA SER A 694 -9.19 -24.79 -42.43
C SER A 694 -8.70 -26.21 -42.73
N LEU A 695 -8.99 -27.12 -41.85
CA LEU A 695 -8.64 -28.54 -41.95
C LEU A 695 -9.91 -29.36 -42.18
N ILE A 696 -9.81 -30.36 -43.05
CA ILE A 696 -10.91 -31.24 -43.35
C ILE A 696 -10.63 -32.61 -42.75
N LEU A 697 -11.47 -33.02 -41.80
CA LEU A 697 -11.42 -34.36 -41.19
C LEU A 697 -12.52 -35.23 -41.80
N LYS A 698 -12.22 -36.46 -42.02
CA LYS A 698 -13.11 -37.40 -42.77
C LYS A 698 -13.51 -38.61 -41.93
N THR A 699 -14.71 -39.13 -42.24
CA THR A 699 -15.22 -40.38 -41.70
C THR A 699 -15.95 -41.18 -42.76
N LYS A 700 -15.89 -42.51 -42.66
CA LYS A 700 -16.71 -43.44 -43.47
C LYS A 700 -18.00 -43.84 -42.76
N ASN A 701 -18.12 -43.47 -41.47
CA ASN A 701 -19.28 -43.84 -40.69
C ASN A 701 -20.36 -42.79 -40.88
N PHE A 702 -21.58 -43.23 -41.12
CA PHE A 702 -22.75 -42.38 -41.26
C PHE A 702 -23.85 -42.76 -40.26
N TRP A 703 -24.36 -41.78 -39.54
CA TRP A 703 -25.54 -41.91 -38.72
C TRP A 703 -26.38 -40.65 -38.83
N LYS A 704 -27.66 -40.83 -39.16
CA LYS A 704 -28.57 -39.68 -39.20
C LYS A 704 -28.89 -39.18 -37.81
N GLY A 705 -28.79 -37.87 -37.58
CA GLY A 705 -29.18 -37.26 -36.33
C GLY A 705 -28.37 -36.00 -36.00
N ASN A 706 -28.59 -35.51 -34.79
CA ASN A 706 -27.88 -34.38 -34.23
C ASN A 706 -26.81 -34.89 -33.28
N PHE A 707 -25.65 -34.24 -33.32
CA PHE A 707 -24.47 -34.63 -32.57
C PHE A 707 -23.91 -33.43 -31.79
N GLU A 708 -23.31 -33.73 -30.66
CA GLU A 708 -22.49 -32.82 -29.87
C GLU A 708 -21.03 -33.28 -29.89
N VAL A 709 -20.12 -32.28 -29.69
CA VAL A 709 -18.68 -32.59 -29.64
C VAL A 709 -18.37 -33.27 -28.32
N LYS A 710 -17.92 -34.52 -28.35
CA LYS A 710 -17.43 -35.25 -27.18
C LYS A 710 -15.99 -34.90 -26.86
N SER A 711 -15.12 -34.95 -27.88
CA SER A 711 -13.70 -34.68 -27.73
C SER A 711 -13.07 -34.19 -29.02
N ILE A 712 -12.09 -33.32 -28.89
CA ILE A 712 -11.17 -32.92 -29.96
C ILE A 712 -9.78 -33.32 -29.50
N VAL A 713 -9.08 -34.13 -30.30
CA VAL A 713 -7.79 -34.73 -29.94
C VAL A 713 -6.77 -34.48 -31.05
N PHE A 714 -5.67 -33.85 -30.73
CA PHE A 714 -4.55 -33.60 -31.62
C PHE A 714 -3.33 -34.38 -31.11
N GLN A 715 -2.94 -35.42 -31.77
CA GLN A 715 -1.82 -36.28 -31.42
C GLN A 715 -0.54 -35.76 -32.06
N VAL A 716 0.43 -35.39 -31.23
CA VAL A 716 1.74 -34.89 -31.67
C VAL A 716 2.73 -36.03 -31.83
N THR A 717 2.90 -36.80 -30.73
CA THR A 717 3.73 -38.01 -30.71
C THR A 717 2.91 -39.19 -30.20
N GLU A 718 3.51 -40.36 -30.10
CA GLU A 718 2.81 -41.54 -29.51
C GLU A 718 2.38 -41.29 -28.06
N ASN A 719 3.18 -40.53 -27.32
CA ASN A 719 2.98 -40.28 -25.89
C ASN A 719 2.55 -38.83 -25.55
N LEU A 720 2.30 -37.95 -26.54
CA LEU A 720 1.83 -36.60 -26.32
C LEU A 720 0.57 -36.30 -27.14
N VAL A 721 -0.47 -35.94 -26.43
CA VAL A 721 -1.79 -35.65 -26.99
C VAL A 721 -2.31 -34.32 -26.45
N PHE A 722 -2.78 -33.43 -27.33
CA PHE A 722 -3.51 -32.25 -26.97
C PHE A 722 -5.01 -32.51 -27.12
N ALA A 723 -5.77 -32.41 -26.03
CA ALA A 723 -7.17 -32.77 -26.06
C ALA A 723 -8.05 -31.76 -25.31
N ASN A 724 -9.25 -31.53 -25.90
CA ASN A 724 -10.38 -30.96 -25.18
C ASN A 724 -11.46 -32.04 -25.09
N ARG A 725 -11.73 -32.50 -23.88
CA ARG A 725 -12.84 -33.40 -23.58
C ARG A 725 -13.94 -32.63 -22.90
N GLN A 726 -15.19 -32.76 -23.37
CA GLN A 726 -16.32 -32.32 -22.56
C GLN A 726 -16.33 -33.17 -21.29
N GLN A 727 -16.05 -32.57 -20.17
CA GLN A 727 -16.19 -33.19 -18.86
C GLN A 727 -17.69 -33.44 -18.63
N SER A 728 -18.15 -34.69 -18.81
CA SER A 728 -19.30 -35.17 -18.06
C SER A 728 -18.93 -34.97 -16.58
N ARG A 729 -19.80 -34.30 -15.80
CA ARG A 729 -19.63 -34.11 -14.37
C ARG A 729 -19.38 -35.44 -13.67
N VAL A 730 -18.12 -35.82 -13.56
CA VAL A 730 -17.63 -36.82 -12.62
C VAL A 730 -16.60 -36.07 -11.76
N GLU A 731 -17.01 -35.82 -10.55
CA GLU A 731 -16.18 -35.27 -9.49
C GLU A 731 -14.96 -36.18 -9.29
N THR A 732 -13.80 -35.76 -9.74
CA THR A 732 -12.54 -36.27 -9.21
C THR A 732 -12.09 -35.35 -8.10
N VAL A 733 -12.36 -35.81 -6.89
CA VAL A 733 -11.78 -35.27 -5.64
C VAL A 733 -10.27 -35.51 -5.77
N ASP A 734 -9.51 -34.46 -5.90
CA ASP A 734 -8.20 -34.20 -5.29
C ASP A 734 -7.53 -33.01 -6.01
N ASN A 735 -7.55 -31.86 -5.38
CA ASN A 735 -6.85 -30.58 -5.56
C ASN A 735 -7.74 -29.33 -5.44
N THR A 736 -8.90 -29.44 -4.80
CA THR A 736 -9.91 -28.38 -4.78
C THR A 736 -9.89 -27.51 -3.51
N VAL A 737 -9.05 -27.77 -2.52
CA VAL A 737 -9.13 -27.07 -1.22
C VAL A 737 -8.62 -25.60 -1.32
N ILE A 738 -7.64 -25.33 -2.14
CA ILE A 738 -7.09 -23.95 -2.29
C ILE A 738 -7.97 -23.10 -3.24
N HIS A 739 -8.60 -23.71 -4.23
CA HIS A 739 -9.48 -22.99 -5.16
C HIS A 739 -10.86 -22.62 -4.60
N GLU A 740 -11.38 -23.35 -3.61
CA GLU A 740 -12.69 -23.04 -3.05
C GLU A 740 -12.66 -21.83 -2.11
N GLU A 741 -11.55 -21.54 -1.43
CA GLU A 741 -11.45 -20.37 -0.57
C GLU A 741 -11.27 -19.07 -1.36
N LEU A 742 -10.49 -19.07 -2.44
CA LEU A 742 -10.35 -17.93 -3.35
C LEU A 742 -11.65 -17.64 -4.12
N ASN A 743 -12.35 -18.64 -4.57
CA ASN A 743 -13.65 -18.47 -5.23
C ASN A 743 -14.79 -18.05 -4.28
N ARG A 744 -14.66 -18.26 -2.97
CA ARG A 744 -15.62 -17.73 -1.97
C ARG A 744 -15.46 -16.24 -1.74
N ALA A 745 -14.27 -15.69 -1.81
CA ALA A 745 -14.03 -14.26 -1.67
C ALA A 745 -14.57 -13.44 -2.86
N GLU A 746 -14.48 -13.97 -4.09
CA GLU A 746 -14.99 -13.30 -5.29
C GLU A 746 -16.52 -13.42 -5.48
N LYS A 747 -17.16 -14.43 -4.88
CA LYS A 747 -18.61 -14.64 -5.00
C LYS A 747 -19.49 -13.67 -4.19
N THR A 748 -18.89 -12.80 -3.38
CA THR A 748 -19.65 -11.90 -2.51
C THR A 748 -19.97 -10.56 -3.16
N GLU A 749 -19.44 -10.18 -4.33
CA GLU A 749 -19.65 -8.85 -4.93
C GLU A 749 -20.13 -8.81 -6.39
N GLN A 750 -20.31 -9.93 -7.04
CA GLN A 750 -20.92 -9.90 -8.36
C GLN A 750 -22.17 -10.79 -8.39
N ASN A 751 -23.33 -10.15 -8.41
CA ASN A 751 -24.53 -10.70 -9.02
C ASN A 751 -24.18 -11.05 -10.47
N LEU A 752 -23.53 -12.19 -10.68
CA LEU A 752 -23.47 -12.85 -11.96
C LEU A 752 -24.90 -13.25 -12.29
N LYS A 753 -25.53 -12.50 -13.17
CA LYS A 753 -26.62 -12.98 -13.96
C LYS A 753 -26.24 -14.37 -14.42
N ASP A 754 -27.08 -15.35 -14.09
CA ASP A 754 -26.99 -16.71 -14.61
C ASP A 754 -26.70 -16.60 -16.11
N VAL A 755 -25.46 -16.92 -16.49
CA VAL A 755 -25.12 -17.15 -17.87
C VAL A 755 -25.74 -18.52 -18.12
N GLU A 756 -26.94 -18.52 -18.67
CA GLU A 756 -27.50 -19.72 -19.24
C GLU A 756 -26.42 -20.38 -20.09
N PRO A 757 -26.26 -21.72 -20.02
CA PRO A 757 -25.29 -22.42 -20.85
C PRO A 757 -25.60 -22.01 -22.28
N LYS A 758 -24.65 -21.41 -22.98
CA LYS A 758 -24.78 -21.11 -24.41
C LYS A 758 -25.28 -22.39 -25.09
N ASP A 759 -26.46 -22.32 -25.66
CA ASP A 759 -27.02 -23.43 -26.45
C ASP A 759 -25.94 -23.90 -27.40
N THR A 760 -25.41 -25.06 -27.13
CA THR A 760 -24.45 -25.71 -28.03
C THR A 760 -25.22 -26.03 -29.32
N VAL A 761 -24.89 -25.34 -30.39
CA VAL A 761 -25.52 -25.58 -31.67
C VAL A 761 -25.22 -26.99 -32.08
N PRO A 762 -26.21 -27.90 -32.21
CA PRO A 762 -25.97 -29.29 -32.55
C PRO A 762 -25.43 -29.38 -33.97
N ILE A 763 -24.50 -30.31 -34.16
CA ILE A 763 -23.95 -30.63 -35.48
C ILE A 763 -24.87 -31.66 -36.12
N ALA A 764 -25.46 -31.26 -37.23
CA ALA A 764 -26.42 -32.15 -37.91
C ALA A 764 -25.75 -33.00 -38.99
N MET A 765 -26.05 -34.29 -38.97
CA MET A 765 -25.65 -35.23 -40.01
C MET A 765 -26.88 -35.82 -40.72
N TYR A 766 -27.02 -35.47 -41.98
CA TYR A 766 -28.14 -35.92 -42.80
C TYR A 766 -27.68 -36.74 -43.98
N PRO A 767 -28.51 -37.73 -44.44
CA PRO A 767 -28.19 -38.51 -45.58
C PRO A 767 -28.13 -37.63 -46.84
N VAL A 768 -27.09 -37.81 -47.60
CA VAL A 768 -26.94 -37.15 -48.91
C VAL A 768 -27.35 -38.16 -50.01
N PRO A 769 -28.21 -37.76 -50.92
CA PRO A 769 -28.54 -38.63 -52.04
C PRO A 769 -27.31 -39.09 -52.83
N GLY A 770 -27.24 -40.40 -53.16
CA GLY A 770 -26.12 -40.94 -53.93
C GLY A 770 -24.91 -41.40 -53.13
N LYS A 771 -24.96 -41.32 -51.78
CA LYS A 771 -23.91 -41.93 -50.94
C LYS A 771 -24.34 -43.20 -50.29
N PHE A 772 -23.35 -44.14 -50.07
CA PHE A 772 -23.62 -45.41 -49.36
C PHE A 772 -24.05 -45.15 -47.93
N ARG A 773 -25.17 -45.76 -47.51
CA ARG A 773 -25.65 -45.68 -46.12
C ARG A 773 -26.45 -46.92 -45.76
N VAL A 774 -26.42 -47.24 -44.49
CA VAL A 774 -27.25 -48.31 -43.92
C VAL A 774 -28.24 -47.69 -42.97
N GLU A 775 -29.50 -48.03 -43.13
CA GLU A 775 -30.59 -47.47 -42.31
C GLU A 775 -31.38 -48.63 -41.71
N VAL A 776 -31.67 -48.54 -40.42
CA VAL A 776 -32.50 -49.53 -39.72
C VAL A 776 -33.85 -48.85 -39.45
N VAL A 777 -34.89 -49.41 -40.03
CA VAL A 777 -36.28 -48.93 -39.87
C VAL A 777 -37.00 -49.84 -38.90
N SER A 778 -37.37 -49.33 -37.75
CA SER A 778 -38.08 -50.04 -36.70
C SER A 778 -39.53 -50.38 -37.15
N PRO A 779 -40.04 -51.60 -36.89
CA PRO A 779 -41.41 -51.91 -37.19
C PRO A 779 -42.41 -51.17 -36.31
N LYS A 780 -43.61 -50.89 -36.84
CA LYS A 780 -44.69 -50.21 -36.07
C LYS A 780 -45.33 -51.09 -35.01
N LYS A 781 -45.13 -52.41 -35.05
CA LYS A 781 -45.62 -53.38 -34.04
C LYS A 781 -44.53 -54.38 -33.66
N VAL A 782 -44.39 -54.53 -32.34
CA VAL A 782 -43.49 -55.56 -31.75
C VAL A 782 -44.39 -56.55 -31.03
N GLU A 783 -44.27 -57.86 -31.39
CA GLU A 783 -44.93 -58.92 -30.65
C GLU A 783 -44.04 -59.41 -29.50
N LEU A 784 -44.64 -59.82 -28.37
CA LEU A 784 -43.92 -60.28 -27.20
C LEU A 784 -42.93 -61.40 -27.53
N GLY A 785 -41.62 -61.13 -27.28
CA GLY A 785 -40.55 -62.11 -27.49
C GLY A 785 -39.91 -62.08 -28.86
N VAL A 786 -40.53 -61.50 -29.88
CA VAL A 786 -39.97 -61.38 -31.22
C VAL A 786 -40.17 -60.05 -31.80
N ALA A 787 -39.12 -59.47 -32.26
CA ALA A 787 -39.14 -58.13 -32.89
C ALA A 787 -38.54 -58.22 -34.29
N GLN A 788 -39.00 -57.37 -35.20
CA GLN A 788 -38.54 -57.29 -36.57
C GLN A 788 -38.17 -55.83 -36.92
N PHE A 789 -37.07 -55.66 -37.60
CA PHE A 789 -36.73 -54.39 -38.22
C PHE A 789 -36.37 -54.55 -39.66
N ASP A 790 -36.51 -53.53 -40.46
CA ASP A 790 -36.07 -53.53 -41.84
C ASP A 790 -34.70 -52.87 -41.96
N LEU A 791 -33.77 -53.65 -42.54
CA LEU A 791 -32.46 -53.13 -42.87
C LEU A 791 -32.52 -52.61 -44.32
N LEU A 792 -32.27 -51.32 -44.49
CA LEU A 792 -32.18 -50.63 -45.76
C LEU A 792 -30.73 -50.32 -46.07
N ILE A 793 -30.19 -50.92 -47.15
CA ILE A 793 -28.84 -50.57 -47.59
C ILE A 793 -28.99 -49.70 -48.83
N HIS A 794 -28.73 -48.46 -48.72
CA HIS A 794 -28.66 -47.50 -49.83
C HIS A 794 -27.28 -47.57 -50.45
N ASN A 795 -27.21 -48.02 -51.72
CA ASN A 795 -25.92 -48.11 -52.41
C ASN A 795 -25.52 -46.65 -52.87
N GLY A 796 -24.21 -46.42 -52.92
CA GLY A 796 -23.64 -45.23 -53.46
C GLY A 796 -23.62 -45.14 -54.98
N GLN A 797 -22.64 -44.38 -55.48
CA GLN A 797 -22.51 -44.17 -56.95
C GLN A 797 -21.81 -45.25 -57.71
N GLN A 798 -21.38 -46.31 -57.03
CA GLN A 798 -20.69 -47.48 -57.65
C GLN A 798 -21.48 -48.78 -57.43
N ASP A 799 -21.41 -49.69 -58.35
CA ASP A 799 -22.00 -51.06 -58.20
C ASP A 799 -21.20 -51.84 -57.15
N ALA A 800 -21.91 -52.32 -56.12
CA ALA A 800 -21.31 -53.08 -55.05
C ALA A 800 -21.54 -54.54 -55.31
N LYS A 801 -20.49 -55.40 -55.24
CA LYS A 801 -20.55 -56.85 -55.44
C LYS A 801 -20.00 -57.61 -54.24
N ASN A 802 -20.55 -58.77 -53.95
CA ASN A 802 -20.10 -59.66 -52.87
C ASN A 802 -20.15 -59.06 -51.48
N ILE A 803 -21.25 -58.41 -51.13
CA ILE A 803 -21.43 -57.72 -49.83
C ILE A 803 -21.74 -58.76 -48.76
N LYS A 804 -20.92 -58.85 -47.73
CA LYS A 804 -21.15 -59.63 -46.51
C LYS A 804 -21.74 -58.72 -45.43
N VAL A 805 -22.93 -59.11 -44.97
CA VAL A 805 -23.60 -58.40 -43.90
C VAL A 805 -23.54 -59.25 -42.65
N ALA A 806 -23.01 -58.66 -41.53
CA ALA A 806 -23.02 -59.25 -40.21
C ALA A 806 -23.77 -58.30 -39.24
N ILE A 807 -24.78 -58.82 -38.54
CA ILE A 807 -25.59 -58.08 -37.59
C ILE A 807 -25.31 -58.62 -36.18
N SER A 808 -24.88 -57.78 -35.29
CA SER A 808 -24.65 -58.09 -33.87
C SER A 808 -25.34 -57.05 -32.97
N SER A 809 -25.69 -57.48 -31.77
CA SER A 809 -26.20 -56.55 -30.73
C SER A 809 -25.32 -56.64 -29.50
N SER A 810 -25.00 -55.48 -28.94
CA SER A 810 -24.36 -55.34 -27.62
C SER A 810 -25.37 -55.45 -26.50
N THR A 811 -26.67 -55.39 -26.78
CA THR A 811 -27.71 -55.42 -25.75
C THR A 811 -27.88 -56.83 -25.21
N LEU A 812 -27.78 -57.03 -23.92
CA LEU A 812 -28.02 -58.28 -23.24
C LEU A 812 -29.47 -58.71 -23.44
N GLY A 813 -29.69 -59.94 -23.82
CA GLY A 813 -31.03 -60.51 -24.05
C GLY A 813 -31.52 -60.45 -25.50
N VAL A 814 -30.81 -59.80 -26.42
CA VAL A 814 -31.09 -59.79 -27.83
C VAL A 814 -30.30 -60.92 -28.54
N LYS A 815 -31.01 -61.82 -29.26
CA LYS A 815 -30.37 -62.89 -30.01
C LYS A 815 -30.88 -62.88 -31.45
N PHE A 816 -29.95 -62.97 -32.39
CA PHE A 816 -30.22 -63.13 -33.78
C PHE A 816 -29.98 -64.59 -34.15
N ASP A 817 -30.81 -65.13 -35.06
CA ASP A 817 -30.53 -66.44 -35.68
C ASP A 817 -29.33 -66.33 -36.64
N ASP A 818 -28.44 -67.32 -36.66
CA ASP A 818 -27.21 -67.27 -37.43
C ASP A 818 -27.46 -67.03 -38.94
N VAL A 819 -28.55 -67.48 -39.46
CA VAL A 819 -28.96 -67.28 -40.87
C VAL A 819 -29.43 -65.86 -41.14
N VAL A 820 -29.94 -65.17 -40.11
CA VAL A 820 -30.45 -63.84 -40.23
C VAL A 820 -29.35 -62.79 -39.85
N SER A 821 -28.44 -63.17 -38.96
CA SER A 821 -27.34 -62.31 -38.52
C SER A 821 -26.18 -62.24 -39.51
N HIS A 822 -26.02 -63.25 -40.32
CA HIS A 822 -24.96 -63.31 -41.34
C HIS A 822 -25.55 -63.66 -42.67
N PHE A 823 -25.51 -62.84 -43.69
CA PHE A 823 -25.98 -63.08 -45.01
C PHE A 823 -25.08 -62.39 -46.06
N HIS A 824 -25.20 -62.93 -47.27
CA HIS A 824 -24.44 -62.44 -48.42
C HIS A 824 -25.39 -61.86 -49.47
N ILE A 825 -25.00 -60.71 -50.04
CA ILE A 825 -25.71 -60.13 -51.17
C ILE A 825 -24.78 -60.18 -52.37
N GLU A 826 -25.21 -60.80 -53.47
CA GLU A 826 -24.40 -60.97 -54.70
C GLU A 826 -24.03 -59.63 -55.32
N GLY A 827 -24.95 -58.64 -55.28
CA GLY A 827 -24.66 -57.30 -55.78
C GLY A 827 -25.84 -56.37 -55.57
N ILE A 828 -25.50 -55.08 -55.43
CA ILE A 828 -26.41 -53.97 -55.35
C ILE A 828 -25.98 -52.96 -56.41
N THR A 829 -26.88 -52.62 -57.33
CA THR A 829 -26.60 -51.64 -58.40
C THR A 829 -26.47 -50.23 -57.82
N LYS A 830 -25.73 -49.37 -58.51
CA LYS A 830 -25.57 -47.94 -58.09
C LYS A 830 -26.94 -47.31 -57.84
N GLU A 831 -26.98 -46.40 -56.81
CA GLU A 831 -28.15 -45.60 -56.40
C GLU A 831 -29.42 -46.48 -56.10
N SER A 832 -29.30 -47.83 -55.95
CA SER A 832 -30.44 -48.69 -55.59
C SER A 832 -30.47 -48.95 -54.06
N ILE A 833 -31.63 -49.36 -53.58
CA ILE A 833 -31.86 -49.66 -52.16
C ILE A 833 -32.13 -51.16 -52.02
N PHE A 834 -31.31 -51.83 -51.25
CA PHE A 834 -31.55 -53.21 -50.84
C PHE A 834 -32.31 -53.25 -49.55
N ARG A 835 -33.41 -53.94 -49.44
CA ARG A 835 -34.24 -54.06 -48.24
C ARG A 835 -34.30 -55.50 -47.79
N LYS A 836 -34.05 -55.73 -46.51
CA LYS A 836 -34.18 -57.04 -45.87
C LYS A 836 -34.80 -56.87 -44.49
N SER A 837 -35.89 -57.65 -44.25
CA SER A 837 -36.48 -57.74 -42.94
C SER A 837 -35.67 -58.65 -42.05
N VAL A 838 -35.27 -58.21 -40.89
CA VAL A 838 -34.45 -58.95 -39.91
C VAL A 838 -35.30 -59.17 -38.67
N THR A 839 -35.48 -60.44 -38.31
CA THR A 839 -36.19 -60.83 -37.07
C THR A 839 -35.18 -61.22 -36.01
N PHE A 840 -35.45 -60.83 -34.80
CA PHE A 840 -34.63 -61.17 -33.63
C PHE A 840 -35.49 -61.45 -32.38
N ASN A 841 -34.97 -62.35 -31.54
CA ASN A 841 -35.60 -62.69 -30.30
C ASN A 841 -35.03 -61.88 -29.16
N TYR A 842 -35.88 -61.34 -28.25
CA TYR A 842 -35.45 -60.68 -27.08
C TYR A 842 -36.05 -61.33 -25.84
N PHE A 843 -35.20 -61.38 -24.76
CA PHE A 843 -35.54 -62.06 -23.55
C PHE A 843 -35.36 -61.05 -22.38
N GLY A 844 -36.46 -60.81 -21.63
CA GLY A 844 -36.46 -59.90 -20.49
C GLY A 844 -36.88 -58.46 -20.81
N ASP A 845 -36.94 -57.62 -19.78
CA ASP A 845 -37.24 -56.18 -19.91
C ASP A 845 -36.03 -55.44 -20.49
N THR A 846 -35.81 -55.59 -21.76
CA THR A 846 -34.83 -54.81 -22.49
C THR A 846 -35.42 -53.48 -22.84
N LYS A 847 -34.90 -52.45 -22.25
CA LYS A 847 -35.18 -51.06 -22.70
C LYS A 847 -34.48 -50.83 -24.04
N TYR A 848 -35.25 -50.46 -25.05
CA TYR A 848 -34.76 -50.02 -26.35
C TYR A 848 -33.99 -48.75 -26.24
#